data_241002f1f225f4d550dedbb66ffb79a2
#
_entry.id   241002f1f225f4d550dedbb66ffb79a2
#
_cell.length_a   1.000
_cell.length_b   1.000
_cell.length_c   1.000
_cell.angle_alpha   90.00
_cell.angle_beta   90.00
_cell.angle_gamma   90.00
#
_symmetry.space_group_name_H-M   'P 1'
#
loop_
_entity.id
_entity.type
_entity.pdbx_description
1 polymer ?
#
loop_
_entity_poly.entity_id
_entity_poly.type
_entity_poly.pdbx_seq_one_letter_code
_entity_poly.pdbx_strand_id
1 'polypeptide(L)'
;LFATVLAISASTSALPAIANPISNPISSQISTSSIPAKNIGISGSNQFTQRSLNLAKQIPTDVIGLVMMDLEPKSWQMLDTSQATDPVTAIDKLLTSFGQLPQISIVKDIQPWLGKEVLIAFFSNTDNKFEFTFTALSTISDDKKFEFFLKKLKSLDLPKPIETLYQNVKILEWQLEEDSVGDKKPVLSHKLNSRNSLQSLLRLKQNTPTNTKDNEEDSDPEEIEPTTPIFLNFSIKRFAIAKLPSGIAVISTNRQMIQKMIDTSAEMPEQRLPSLADNPLFLRSLNNPLWNRSLIAGYGDFKELGKISELLAADLPETSEIPGFSRKEYIESLQYTLSQYSSFDLFTWVTPKGLRSQSNSYFSEVRSPIPKDSATRDRLLSYLPSNVYGAITSRNLNRQWQWFVEESKQQSTYKILVEGVRMLVPLMIGAGFDLDIEKDIISWIDGEYAVVVFPSDRSPFQETGIDLTIGALIRTSKPEVANATLAKLTKQLSKLSGDFIQVKKRQIGATVLTSFEFPDTRESGKTQSIFAYGWRDRQTLMLTLGANTASAFIPIPKPALAESEMFRDAISDMPQPNFGYFYLNVNVIAKQVATLGFLLFASNSDIPPSQDKSSQPVLPDEIKKVIDRLGGAVFVYSETSDRFQSDLFFGLKP
;
A
#
# COMPACT_ATOMS: atom_id res chain seq x y z
N LEU A 1 9.16 -3.01 -4.73
CA LEU A 1 8.71 -1.65 -5.10
C LEU A 1 7.59 -1.72 -6.13
N PHE A 2 7.74 -2.52 -7.21
CA PHE A 2 6.76 -2.62 -8.30
C PHE A 2 5.47 -3.34 -7.84
N ALA A 3 5.59 -4.47 -7.15
CA ALA A 3 4.45 -5.16 -6.54
C ALA A 3 3.79 -4.29 -5.46
N THR A 4 4.58 -3.53 -4.69
CA THR A 4 4.08 -2.55 -3.73
C THR A 4 3.37 -1.40 -4.43
N VAL A 5 3.88 -0.92 -5.57
CA VAL A 5 3.27 0.13 -6.39
C VAL A 5 1.99 -0.36 -7.07
N LEU A 6 1.96 -1.59 -7.61
CA LEU A 6 0.76 -2.21 -8.15
C LEU A 6 -0.25 -2.55 -7.04
N ALA A 7 0.21 -3.04 -5.90
CA ALA A 7 -0.62 -3.29 -4.72
C ALA A 7 -1.14 -1.98 -4.12
N ILE A 8 -0.33 -0.92 -4.08
CA ILE A 8 -0.79 0.43 -3.69
C ILE A 8 -1.78 0.96 -4.72
N SER A 9 -1.53 0.81 -6.03
CA SER A 9 -2.46 1.26 -7.08
C SER A 9 -3.75 0.44 -7.07
N ALA A 10 -3.68 -0.89 -6.89
CA ALA A 10 -4.85 -1.75 -6.80
C ALA A 10 -5.58 -1.61 -5.46
N SER A 11 -4.86 -1.48 -4.34
CA SER A 11 -5.45 -1.23 -3.02
C SER A 11 -5.96 0.21 -2.89
N THR A 12 -5.32 1.18 -3.56
CA THR A 12 -5.86 2.55 -3.65
C THR A 12 -7.07 2.63 -4.57
N SER A 13 -7.16 1.77 -5.58
CA SER A 13 -8.40 1.62 -6.38
C SER A 13 -9.53 0.97 -5.59
N ALA A 14 -9.22 0.14 -4.59
CA ALA A 14 -10.20 -0.42 -3.65
C ALA A 14 -10.50 0.51 -2.46
N LEU A 15 -9.62 1.46 -2.13
CA LEU A 15 -9.77 2.43 -1.06
C LEU A 15 -10.58 3.71 -1.41
N PRO A 16 -10.91 4.05 -2.69
CA PRO A 16 -11.88 5.12 -2.99
C PRO A 16 -13.19 4.97 -2.26
N ALA A 17 -13.48 3.75 -1.89
CA ALA A 17 -14.60 3.38 -1.08
C ALA A 17 -14.70 4.10 0.27
N ILE A 18 -13.58 4.49 0.86
CA ILE A 18 -13.58 5.18 2.17
C ILE A 18 -14.02 6.65 2.03
N ALA A 19 -13.98 7.20 0.82
CA ALA A 19 -14.06 8.62 0.58
C ALA A 19 -15.30 9.12 -0.15
N ASN A 20 -16.07 8.25 -0.81
CA ASN A 20 -17.14 8.68 -1.73
C ASN A 20 -18.51 8.83 -1.06
N PRO A 21 -19.11 10.02 -1.13
CA PRO A 21 -20.53 10.21 -0.83
C PRO A 21 -21.38 10.07 -2.10
N ILE A 22 -22.47 9.35 -1.93
CA ILE A 22 -23.61 9.11 -2.80
C ILE A 22 -23.75 10.13 -3.94
N SER A 23 -23.53 9.72 -5.17
CA SER A 23 -24.15 10.31 -6.34
C SER A 23 -25.28 9.38 -6.82
N ASN A 24 -26.51 9.73 -6.56
CA ASN A 24 -27.64 9.14 -7.29
C ASN A 24 -27.41 9.36 -8.79
N PRO A 25 -27.58 8.34 -9.66
CA PRO A 25 -27.59 8.55 -11.08
C PRO A 25 -28.84 9.37 -11.41
N ILE A 26 -28.67 10.67 -11.64
CA ILE A 26 -29.67 11.45 -12.35
C ILE A 26 -29.57 10.98 -13.79
N SER A 27 -30.56 10.22 -14.24
CA SER A 27 -30.75 9.89 -15.64
C SER A 27 -31.03 11.17 -16.41
N SER A 28 -30.00 11.89 -16.82
CA SER A 28 -30.04 12.94 -17.81
C SER A 28 -29.40 12.39 -19.07
N GLN A 29 -30.20 12.26 -20.12
CA GLN A 29 -29.73 12.10 -21.50
C GLN A 29 -28.75 13.24 -21.78
N ILE A 30 -27.46 12.98 -21.64
CA ILE A 30 -26.41 13.88 -22.09
C ILE A 30 -25.97 13.32 -23.45
N SER A 31 -26.29 14.07 -24.47
CA SER A 31 -25.76 13.90 -25.82
C SER A 31 -24.25 13.69 -25.77
N THR A 32 -23.80 12.63 -26.40
CA THR A 32 -22.39 12.36 -26.68
C THR A 32 -21.81 13.51 -27.52
N SER A 33 -21.37 14.58 -26.87
CA SER A 33 -20.46 15.53 -27.51
C SER A 33 -19.07 14.89 -27.50
N SER A 34 -18.70 14.29 -28.64
CA SER A 34 -17.35 13.95 -28.98
C SER A 34 -16.44 15.15 -28.65
N ILE A 35 -15.55 15.00 -27.66
CA ILE A 35 -14.47 15.96 -27.45
C ILE A 35 -13.64 15.93 -28.73
N PRO A 36 -13.55 17.04 -29.49
CA PRO A 36 -12.76 17.05 -30.70
C PRO A 36 -11.31 16.77 -30.32
N ALA A 37 -10.69 15.78 -30.94
CA ALA A 37 -9.27 15.51 -30.85
C ALA A 37 -8.52 16.77 -31.39
N LYS A 38 -8.37 17.76 -30.52
CA LYS A 38 -7.49 18.89 -30.78
C LYS A 38 -6.10 18.30 -30.85
N ASN A 39 -5.40 18.47 -31.97
CA ASN A 39 -3.99 18.21 -32.12
C ASN A 39 -3.24 18.89 -30.96
N ILE A 40 -3.03 18.17 -29.87
CA ILE A 40 -2.23 18.62 -28.74
C ILE A 40 -0.79 18.39 -29.18
N GLY A 41 -0.22 19.42 -29.81
CA GLY A 41 1.20 19.44 -30.14
C GLY A 41 2.00 19.24 -28.87
N ILE A 42 2.87 18.23 -28.86
CA ILE A 42 3.84 18.00 -27.79
C ILE A 42 4.72 19.25 -27.72
N SER A 43 4.50 20.06 -26.70
CA SER A 43 5.26 21.29 -26.45
C SER A 43 6.71 20.93 -26.17
N GLY A 44 7.63 21.54 -26.90
CA GLY A 44 9.04 21.19 -27.04
C GLY A 44 9.83 20.91 -25.77
N SER A 45 10.83 20.06 -25.92
CA SER A 45 11.97 19.72 -25.05
C SER A 45 11.77 18.73 -23.89
N ASN A 46 10.68 17.98 -23.80
CA ASN A 46 10.49 16.95 -22.76
C ASN A 46 11.12 15.63 -23.19
N GLN A 47 12.42 15.45 -22.92
CA GLN A 47 13.19 14.29 -23.40
C GLN A 47 12.62 12.95 -22.91
N PHE A 48 12.21 12.83 -21.64
CA PHE A 48 11.67 11.59 -21.11
C PHE A 48 10.32 11.23 -21.76
N THR A 49 9.40 12.20 -21.88
CA THR A 49 8.12 12.00 -22.58
C THR A 49 8.31 11.53 -24.03
N GLN A 50 9.26 12.13 -24.77
CA GLN A 50 9.53 11.74 -26.15
C GLN A 50 10.13 10.33 -26.26
N ARG A 51 11.07 9.97 -25.37
CA ARG A 51 11.63 8.62 -25.30
C ARG A 51 10.52 7.60 -24.98
N SER A 52 9.69 7.90 -23.99
CA SER A 52 8.55 7.08 -23.62
C SER A 52 7.60 6.83 -24.79
N LEU A 53 7.27 7.87 -25.55
CA LEU A 53 6.43 7.73 -26.75
C LEU A 53 7.09 6.83 -27.81
N ASN A 54 8.39 6.92 -28.00
CA ASN A 54 9.11 6.07 -28.96
C ASN A 54 9.07 4.59 -28.57
N LEU A 55 9.19 4.25 -27.28
CA LEU A 55 9.04 2.89 -26.80
C LEU A 55 7.56 2.42 -26.91
N ALA A 56 6.60 3.30 -26.60
CA ALA A 56 5.17 2.99 -26.68
C ALA A 56 4.68 2.64 -28.10
N LYS A 57 5.36 3.12 -29.16
CA LYS A 57 5.09 2.73 -30.53
C LYS A 57 5.31 1.25 -30.82
N GLN A 58 6.09 0.57 -29.98
CA GLN A 58 6.35 -0.87 -30.09
C GLN A 58 5.37 -1.73 -29.27
N ILE A 59 4.59 -1.10 -28.39
CA ILE A 59 3.71 -1.78 -27.46
C ILE A 59 2.30 -1.89 -28.07
N PRO A 60 1.73 -3.10 -28.15
CA PRO A 60 0.33 -3.30 -28.55
C PRO A 60 -0.64 -2.64 -27.55
N THR A 61 -1.84 -2.28 -28.01
CA THR A 61 -2.86 -1.58 -27.21
C THR A 61 -3.48 -2.41 -26.08
N ASP A 62 -3.36 -3.74 -26.13
CA ASP A 62 -3.93 -4.66 -25.13
C ASP A 62 -2.99 -4.89 -23.92
N VAL A 63 -2.11 -3.93 -23.66
CA VAL A 63 -1.28 -3.92 -22.45
C VAL A 63 -2.16 -3.70 -21.20
N ILE A 64 -1.98 -4.55 -20.18
CA ILE A 64 -2.64 -4.37 -18.88
C ILE A 64 -2.09 -3.13 -18.18
N GLY A 65 -0.78 -2.97 -18.23
CA GLY A 65 -0.09 -1.83 -17.66
C GLY A 65 1.39 -1.85 -18.01
N LEU A 66 2.01 -0.71 -17.79
CA LEU A 66 3.45 -0.55 -17.97
C LEU A 66 4.04 0.41 -16.93
N VAL A 67 5.35 0.28 -16.77
CA VAL A 67 6.16 1.22 -16.01
C VAL A 67 7.36 1.63 -16.85
N MET A 68 7.63 2.91 -16.87
CA MET A 68 8.82 3.51 -17.47
C MET A 68 9.71 4.08 -16.38
N MET A 69 11.01 3.82 -16.50
CA MET A 69 12.03 4.31 -15.58
C MET A 69 13.03 5.18 -16.34
N ASP A 70 13.28 6.38 -15.84
CA ASP A 70 14.37 7.22 -16.32
C ASP A 70 15.68 6.74 -15.68
N LEU A 71 16.64 6.31 -16.48
CA LEU A 71 17.94 5.82 -16.05
C LEU A 71 19.04 6.89 -16.11
N GLU A 72 18.73 8.14 -16.47
CA GLU A 72 19.73 9.20 -16.48
C GLU A 72 20.22 9.50 -15.05
N PRO A 73 21.53 9.38 -14.77
CA PRO A 73 22.06 9.56 -13.41
C PRO A 73 21.69 10.91 -12.79
N LYS A 74 21.63 11.98 -13.60
CA LYS A 74 21.26 13.32 -13.12
C LYS A 74 19.84 13.39 -12.51
N SER A 75 18.91 12.53 -12.96
CA SER A 75 17.53 12.50 -12.47
C SER A 75 17.46 11.95 -11.04
N TRP A 76 18.46 11.14 -10.66
CA TRP A 76 18.55 10.49 -9.35
C TRP A 76 19.47 11.20 -8.37
N GLN A 77 20.25 12.21 -8.83
CA GLN A 77 21.26 12.91 -8.01
C GLN A 77 20.70 13.52 -6.72
N MET A 78 19.42 13.93 -6.73
CA MET A 78 18.79 14.49 -5.52
C MET A 78 18.54 13.45 -4.42
N LEU A 79 18.57 12.15 -4.74
CA LEU A 79 18.55 11.07 -3.75
C LEU A 79 19.95 10.75 -3.26
N ASP A 80 20.99 11.22 -3.97
CA ASP A 80 22.39 10.92 -3.69
C ASP A 80 22.96 11.92 -2.69
N THR A 81 23.05 11.50 -1.45
CA THR A 81 23.89 12.16 -0.46
C THR A 81 24.96 11.15 -0.02
N SER A 82 26.04 11.07 -0.82
CA SER A 82 27.34 10.45 -0.50
C SER A 82 27.52 8.93 -0.59
N GLN A 83 26.49 8.10 -0.71
CA GLN A 83 26.60 6.63 -0.94
C GLN A 83 25.31 6.02 -1.53
N ALA A 84 24.46 6.82 -2.13
CA ALA A 84 23.26 6.29 -2.76
C ALA A 84 23.66 5.43 -3.95
N THR A 85 23.24 4.22 -3.89
CA THR A 85 23.35 3.22 -4.91
C THR A 85 22.83 3.81 -6.22
N ASP A 86 23.67 3.87 -7.26
CA ASP A 86 23.27 4.08 -8.65
C ASP A 86 21.92 3.37 -8.88
N PRO A 87 20.93 4.03 -9.54
CA PRO A 87 19.61 3.42 -9.76
C PRO A 87 19.69 2.03 -10.36
N VAL A 88 20.69 1.77 -11.20
CA VAL A 88 20.95 0.46 -11.77
C VAL A 88 21.39 -0.55 -10.72
N THR A 89 22.18 -0.14 -9.73
CA THR A 89 22.56 -1.01 -8.59
C THR A 89 21.36 -1.29 -7.67
N ALA A 90 20.43 -0.35 -7.53
CA ALA A 90 19.19 -0.61 -6.79
C ALA A 90 18.29 -1.61 -7.53
N ILE A 91 18.22 -1.50 -8.86
CA ILE A 91 17.54 -2.46 -9.74
C ILE A 91 18.25 -3.81 -9.70
N ASP A 92 19.60 -3.83 -9.72
CA ASP A 92 20.41 -5.05 -9.63
C ASP A 92 20.12 -5.81 -8.34
N LYS A 93 20.10 -5.12 -7.20
CA LYS A 93 19.71 -5.72 -5.92
C LYS A 93 18.28 -6.23 -5.92
N LEU A 94 17.35 -5.46 -6.51
CA LEU A 94 15.96 -5.86 -6.62
C LEU A 94 15.83 -7.12 -7.49
N LEU A 95 16.42 -7.14 -8.69
CA LEU A 95 16.32 -8.26 -9.62
C LEU A 95 17.16 -9.47 -9.18
N THR A 96 18.26 -9.27 -8.47
CA THR A 96 19.02 -10.34 -7.84
C THR A 96 18.22 -11.04 -6.74
N SER A 97 17.36 -10.30 -6.03
CA SER A 97 16.43 -10.89 -5.07
C SER A 97 15.36 -11.76 -5.72
N PHE A 98 15.10 -11.59 -7.02
CA PHE A 98 14.25 -12.50 -7.81
C PHE A 98 14.98 -13.78 -8.29
N GLY A 99 16.24 -13.94 -7.96
CA GLY A 99 16.94 -15.24 -7.89
C GLY A 99 17.22 -15.99 -9.19
N GLN A 100 17.10 -15.38 -10.39
CA GLN A 100 16.89 -16.23 -11.56
C GLN A 100 17.98 -16.26 -12.63
N LEU A 101 19.01 -15.42 -12.56
CA LEU A 101 20.16 -15.52 -13.46
C LEU A 101 21.47 -15.21 -12.72
N PRO A 102 21.99 -16.13 -11.89
CA PRO A 102 23.10 -15.85 -10.96
C PRO A 102 24.41 -15.46 -11.65
N GLN A 103 24.52 -15.63 -12.97
CA GLN A 103 25.73 -15.33 -13.73
C GLN A 103 25.63 -14.02 -14.55
N ILE A 104 24.49 -13.31 -14.51
CA ILE A 104 24.28 -12.03 -15.19
C ILE A 104 24.24 -10.90 -14.16
N SER A 105 25.16 -9.97 -14.29
CA SER A 105 25.16 -8.72 -13.52
C SER A 105 24.54 -7.60 -14.36
N ILE A 106 23.52 -6.93 -13.81
CA ILE A 106 22.89 -5.79 -14.49
C ILE A 106 23.91 -4.71 -14.73
N VAL A 107 24.73 -4.38 -13.75
CA VAL A 107 25.74 -3.31 -13.85
C VAL A 107 26.81 -3.64 -14.89
N LYS A 108 27.29 -4.89 -14.96
CA LYS A 108 28.40 -5.27 -15.85
C LYS A 108 27.94 -5.68 -17.23
N ASP A 109 26.77 -6.31 -17.34
CA ASP A 109 26.35 -7.02 -18.55
C ASP A 109 25.18 -6.33 -19.28
N ILE A 110 24.32 -5.61 -18.56
CA ILE A 110 23.12 -4.99 -19.13
C ILE A 110 23.30 -3.47 -19.24
N GLN A 111 23.68 -2.79 -18.17
CA GLN A 111 23.87 -1.33 -18.15
C GLN A 111 24.78 -0.79 -19.29
N PRO A 112 25.89 -1.48 -19.70
CA PRO A 112 26.77 -0.96 -20.71
C PRO A 112 26.16 -0.75 -22.10
N TRP A 113 25.09 -1.43 -22.45
CA TRP A 113 24.38 -1.28 -23.71
C TRP A 113 22.98 -0.68 -23.57
N LEU A 114 22.47 -0.58 -22.32
CA LEU A 114 21.15 -0.07 -22.02
C LEU A 114 21.04 1.42 -22.38
N GLY A 115 19.88 1.83 -22.88
CA GLY A 115 19.57 3.23 -23.12
C GLY A 115 19.31 4.02 -21.85
N LYS A 116 18.77 5.22 -22.02
CA LYS A 116 18.49 6.14 -20.91
C LYS A 116 17.17 5.86 -20.20
N GLU A 117 16.38 4.93 -20.73
CA GLU A 117 15.08 4.51 -20.16
C GLU A 117 14.85 3.02 -20.37
N VAL A 118 14.07 2.46 -19.44
CA VAL A 118 13.53 1.11 -19.55
C VAL A 118 12.01 1.19 -19.42
N LEU A 119 11.32 0.49 -20.31
CA LEU A 119 9.88 0.22 -20.21
C LEU A 119 9.69 -1.24 -19.83
N ILE A 120 8.87 -1.52 -18.83
CA ILE A 120 8.43 -2.87 -18.47
C ILE A 120 6.91 -2.91 -18.65
N ALA A 121 6.44 -3.78 -19.54
CA ALA A 121 5.02 -3.96 -19.86
C ALA A 121 4.51 -5.32 -19.39
N PHE A 122 3.23 -5.37 -19.05
CA PHE A 122 2.51 -6.53 -18.55
C PHE A 122 1.33 -6.81 -19.46
N PHE A 123 1.21 -8.08 -19.87
CA PHE A 123 0.11 -8.53 -20.72
C PHE A 123 -0.52 -9.79 -20.12
N SER A 124 -1.78 -10.05 -20.46
CA SER A 124 -2.39 -11.35 -20.24
C SER A 124 -1.73 -12.38 -21.18
N ASN A 125 -1.44 -13.57 -20.68
CA ASN A 125 -1.01 -14.66 -21.56
C ASN A 125 -2.25 -15.26 -22.26
N THR A 126 -2.26 -15.20 -23.59
CA THR A 126 -3.39 -15.76 -24.40
C THR A 126 -3.42 -17.28 -24.37
N ASP A 127 -2.28 -17.93 -24.20
CA ASP A 127 -2.14 -19.40 -24.24
C ASP A 127 -2.44 -20.04 -22.88
N ASN A 128 -2.21 -19.27 -21.80
CA ASN A 128 -2.49 -19.71 -20.44
C ASN A 128 -3.12 -18.54 -19.64
N LYS A 129 -4.41 -18.64 -19.36
CA LYS A 129 -5.17 -17.62 -18.62
C LYS A 129 -4.66 -17.36 -17.20
N PHE A 130 -3.77 -18.21 -16.70
CA PHE A 130 -3.20 -18.13 -15.34
C PHE A 130 -1.75 -17.63 -15.31
N GLU A 131 -1.25 -17.07 -16.42
CA GLU A 131 0.12 -16.53 -16.46
C GLU A 131 0.15 -15.12 -17.04
N PHE A 132 1.06 -14.31 -16.53
CA PHE A 132 1.39 -12.99 -17.08
C PHE A 132 2.56 -13.11 -18.07
N THR A 133 2.51 -12.29 -19.10
CA THR A 133 3.67 -12.03 -19.95
C THR A 133 4.33 -10.73 -19.52
N PHE A 134 5.59 -10.80 -19.16
CA PHE A 134 6.44 -9.64 -18.86
C PHE A 134 7.30 -9.34 -20.06
N THR A 135 7.40 -8.06 -20.41
CA THR A 135 8.25 -7.63 -21.52
C THR A 135 8.98 -6.36 -21.14
N ALA A 136 10.29 -6.37 -21.26
CA ALA A 136 11.15 -5.20 -21.06
C ALA A 136 11.67 -4.67 -22.39
N LEU A 137 11.64 -3.36 -22.56
CA LEU A 137 12.13 -2.67 -23.75
C LEU A 137 13.08 -1.55 -23.33
N SER A 138 14.16 -1.37 -24.11
CA SER A 138 15.03 -0.21 -24.02
C SER A 138 15.69 0.06 -25.36
N THR A 139 16.03 1.32 -25.64
CA THR A 139 16.92 1.65 -26.75
C THR A 139 18.30 1.04 -26.51
N ILE A 140 18.96 0.57 -27.56
CA ILE A 140 20.34 0.07 -27.48
C ILE A 140 21.27 1.28 -27.64
N SER A 141 22.03 1.61 -26.59
CA SER A 141 22.99 2.71 -26.61
C SER A 141 24.33 2.32 -27.28
N ASP A 142 24.68 1.02 -27.28
CA ASP A 142 25.92 0.47 -27.85
C ASP A 142 25.67 -0.94 -28.39
N ASP A 143 25.60 -1.02 -29.73
CA ASP A 143 25.36 -2.28 -30.43
C ASP A 143 26.42 -3.35 -30.16
N LYS A 144 27.71 -2.95 -30.06
CA LYS A 144 28.80 -3.92 -29.83
C LYS A 144 28.69 -4.55 -28.45
N LYS A 145 28.33 -3.77 -27.45
CA LYS A 145 28.13 -4.27 -26.09
C LYS A 145 26.87 -5.13 -25.97
N PHE A 146 25.81 -4.80 -26.73
CA PHE A 146 24.63 -5.64 -26.81
C PHE A 146 24.94 -7.00 -27.45
N GLU A 147 25.69 -7.04 -28.56
CA GLU A 147 26.15 -8.29 -29.17
C GLU A 147 27.06 -9.09 -28.23
N PHE A 148 27.93 -8.42 -27.47
CA PHE A 148 28.74 -9.09 -26.46
C PHE A 148 27.88 -9.72 -25.37
N PHE A 149 26.85 -9.02 -24.88
CA PHE A 149 25.87 -9.55 -23.94
C PHE A 149 25.16 -10.80 -24.49
N LEU A 150 24.71 -10.78 -25.75
CA LEU A 150 24.09 -11.96 -26.38
C LEU A 150 25.06 -13.13 -26.47
N LYS A 151 26.35 -12.87 -26.80
CA LYS A 151 27.40 -13.93 -26.80
C LYS A 151 27.59 -14.51 -25.40
N LYS A 152 27.64 -13.66 -24.39
CA LYS A 152 27.74 -14.10 -22.99
C LYS A 152 26.56 -14.99 -22.61
N LEU A 153 25.31 -14.57 -22.90
CA LEU A 153 24.12 -15.39 -22.63
C LEU A 153 24.19 -16.77 -23.28
N LYS A 154 24.66 -16.84 -24.54
CA LYS A 154 24.84 -18.11 -25.25
C LYS A 154 25.96 -19.00 -24.67
N SER A 155 26.89 -18.42 -23.90
CA SER A 155 28.00 -19.16 -23.26
C SER A 155 27.69 -19.59 -21.83
N LEU A 156 26.56 -19.19 -21.27
CA LEU A 156 26.12 -19.66 -19.95
C LEU A 156 25.71 -21.13 -20.01
N ASP A 157 25.70 -21.77 -18.85
CA ASP A 157 25.19 -23.14 -18.68
C ASP A 157 23.64 -23.13 -18.74
N LEU A 158 23.13 -22.74 -19.90
CA LEU A 158 21.72 -22.68 -20.24
C LEU A 158 21.46 -23.54 -21.47
N PRO A 159 20.24 -24.06 -21.65
CA PRO A 159 19.85 -24.68 -22.91
C PRO A 159 20.19 -23.79 -24.10
N LYS A 160 20.58 -24.38 -25.24
CA LYS A 160 20.83 -23.59 -26.45
C LYS A 160 19.57 -22.87 -26.89
N PRO A 161 19.64 -21.57 -27.22
CA PRO A 161 18.46 -20.85 -27.65
C PRO A 161 17.93 -21.37 -28.99
N ILE A 162 16.62 -21.41 -29.10
CA ILE A 162 15.92 -21.64 -30.37
C ILE A 162 15.98 -20.32 -31.15
N GLU A 163 16.61 -20.34 -32.31
CA GLU A 163 16.69 -19.17 -33.19
C GLU A 163 15.50 -19.20 -34.17
N THR A 164 14.69 -18.16 -34.17
CA THR A 164 13.57 -17.99 -35.10
C THR A 164 13.74 -16.67 -35.86
N LEU A 165 13.48 -16.69 -37.15
CA LEU A 165 13.43 -15.49 -37.96
C LEU A 165 11.96 -15.13 -38.21
N TYR A 166 11.53 -13.94 -37.80
CA TYR A 166 10.19 -13.43 -38.00
C TYR A 166 10.24 -12.02 -38.59
N GLN A 167 9.71 -11.82 -39.78
CA GLN A 167 9.78 -10.56 -40.54
C GLN A 167 11.20 -9.93 -40.55
N ASN A 168 12.22 -10.74 -40.86
CA ASN A 168 13.63 -10.38 -40.86
C ASN A 168 14.22 -10.01 -39.48
N VAL A 169 13.49 -10.18 -38.40
CA VAL A 169 13.98 -10.00 -37.04
C VAL A 169 14.35 -11.36 -36.45
N LYS A 170 15.60 -11.48 -35.96
CA LYS A 170 16.07 -12.68 -35.27
C LYS A 170 15.61 -12.66 -33.83
N ILE A 171 14.86 -13.70 -33.41
CA ILE A 171 14.41 -13.92 -32.04
C ILE A 171 15.19 -15.10 -31.48
N LEU A 172 15.81 -14.94 -30.31
CA LEU A 172 16.51 -15.96 -29.55
C LEU A 172 15.63 -16.34 -28.35
N GLU A 173 15.18 -17.59 -28.25
CA GLU A 173 14.33 -18.07 -27.15
C GLU A 173 15.05 -19.14 -26.35
N TRP A 174 15.16 -18.97 -25.03
CA TRP A 174 15.63 -19.96 -24.08
C TRP A 174 14.44 -20.60 -23.38
N GLN A 175 14.41 -21.93 -23.40
CA GLN A 175 13.48 -22.73 -22.60
C GLN A 175 14.30 -23.28 -21.43
N LEU A 176 14.01 -22.80 -20.23
CA LEU A 176 14.64 -23.30 -19.01
C LEU A 176 13.89 -24.59 -18.64
N GLU A 177 14.55 -25.76 -18.79
CA GLU A 177 13.95 -26.99 -18.36
C GLU A 177 13.64 -26.91 -16.86
N GLU A 178 12.49 -27.43 -16.46
CA GLU A 178 12.29 -27.79 -15.06
C GLU A 178 13.33 -28.87 -14.77
N ASP A 179 14.23 -28.64 -13.80
CA ASP A 179 15.13 -29.66 -13.35
C ASP A 179 14.34 -30.95 -13.22
N SER A 180 14.70 -31.96 -14.02
CA SER A 180 14.24 -33.34 -13.86
C SER A 180 14.88 -33.85 -12.57
N VAL A 181 14.38 -33.41 -11.46
CA VAL A 181 14.76 -33.83 -10.13
C VAL A 181 14.27 -35.27 -10.02
N GLY A 182 15.17 -36.18 -10.32
CA GLY A 182 14.97 -37.59 -9.99
C GLY A 182 14.57 -37.67 -8.53
N ASP A 183 13.41 -38.24 -8.27
CA ASP A 183 12.83 -38.75 -7.00
C ASP A 183 13.19 -38.10 -5.66
N LYS A 184 13.69 -36.87 -5.64
CA LYS A 184 13.69 -36.03 -4.44
C LYS A 184 12.42 -35.19 -4.50
N LYS A 185 11.44 -35.57 -3.66
CA LYS A 185 10.26 -34.76 -3.41
C LYS A 185 10.69 -33.29 -3.33
N PRO A 186 10.06 -32.38 -4.11
CA PRO A 186 10.37 -30.94 -4.00
C PRO A 186 10.09 -30.51 -2.56
N VAL A 187 11.15 -30.12 -1.87
CA VAL A 187 11.11 -29.60 -0.50
C VAL A 187 10.61 -28.15 -0.53
N LEU A 188 9.63 -27.82 -1.33
CA LEU A 188 8.97 -26.50 -1.27
C LEU A 188 7.68 -26.48 -2.12
N SER A 189 6.79 -27.45 -1.88
CA SER A 189 5.37 -27.18 -2.00
C SER A 189 4.80 -27.06 -0.58
N HIS A 190 5.19 -26.04 0.15
CA HIS A 190 4.39 -25.66 1.28
C HIS A 190 3.05 -25.19 0.73
N LYS A 191 2.08 -26.10 0.71
CA LYS A 191 0.68 -25.72 0.82
C LYS A 191 0.61 -24.74 1.99
N LEU A 192 0.55 -23.45 1.71
CA LEU A 192 0.13 -22.46 2.67
C LEU A 192 -1.28 -22.85 3.11
N ASN A 193 -1.35 -23.63 4.17
CA ASN A 193 -2.56 -23.84 4.90
C ASN A 193 -2.90 -22.50 5.54
N SER A 194 -3.62 -21.63 4.82
CA SER A 194 -4.27 -20.42 5.34
C SER A 194 -5.22 -20.72 6.51
N ARG A 195 -5.45 -21.98 6.83
CA ARG A 195 -6.16 -22.46 8.02
C ARG A 195 -5.51 -22.03 9.34
N ASN A 196 -4.19 -21.87 9.41
CA ASN A 196 -3.52 -21.68 10.70
C ASN A 196 -3.49 -20.24 11.21
N SER A 197 -3.52 -19.23 10.35
CA SER A 197 -3.41 -17.83 10.81
C SER A 197 -4.73 -17.25 11.37
N LEU A 198 -5.87 -17.68 10.88
CA LEU A 198 -7.19 -17.28 11.42
C LEU A 198 -7.63 -18.19 12.58
N GLN A 199 -7.28 -19.48 12.54
CA GLN A 199 -7.59 -20.40 13.66
C GLN A 199 -6.76 -20.11 14.91
N SER A 200 -5.53 -19.61 14.80
CA SER A 200 -4.74 -19.20 15.97
C SER A 200 -5.33 -17.98 16.68
N LEU A 201 -5.93 -17.04 15.95
CA LEU A 201 -6.66 -15.91 16.53
C LEU A 201 -8.00 -16.33 17.17
N LEU A 202 -8.63 -17.39 16.67
CA LEU A 202 -9.91 -17.91 17.21
C LEU A 202 -9.74 -18.91 18.37
N ARG A 203 -8.57 -19.56 18.51
CA ARG A 203 -8.28 -20.53 19.59
C ARG A 203 -8.01 -19.90 20.96
N LEU A 204 -7.94 -18.60 21.09
CA LEU A 204 -7.79 -17.91 22.39
C LEU A 204 -9.02 -17.97 23.30
N LYS A 205 -10.09 -18.72 22.96
CA LYS A 205 -11.34 -18.73 23.72
C LYS A 205 -11.92 -20.08 24.14
N GLN A 206 -11.13 -21.15 24.19
CA GLN A 206 -11.63 -22.39 24.81
C GLN A 206 -10.54 -23.08 25.64
N ASN A 207 -10.25 -22.55 26.82
CA ASN A 207 -9.63 -23.29 27.90
C ASN A 207 -10.59 -23.41 29.03
N THR A 208 -11.46 -24.42 28.99
CA THR A 208 -12.05 -25.03 30.18
C THR A 208 -11.15 -26.20 30.56
N PRO A 209 -10.76 -26.36 31.83
CA PRO A 209 -9.85 -27.42 32.22
C PRO A 209 -10.62 -28.76 32.37
N THR A 210 -10.40 -29.69 31.46
CA THR A 210 -10.72 -31.09 31.69
C THR A 210 -9.39 -31.85 31.80
N ASN A 211 -9.16 -32.39 33.00
CA ASN A 211 -8.13 -33.35 33.32
C ASN A 211 -8.25 -34.60 32.44
N THR A 212 -7.27 -34.84 31.59
CA THR A 212 -6.87 -36.22 31.22
C THR A 212 -5.36 -36.20 30.90
N LYS A 213 -4.64 -37.02 31.67
CA LYS A 213 -3.26 -37.42 31.42
C LYS A 213 -3.22 -38.20 30.11
N ASP A 214 -2.28 -37.91 29.22
CA ASP A 214 -1.41 -38.92 28.58
C ASP A 214 -0.55 -38.28 27.47
N ASN A 215 0.73 -38.62 27.55
CA ASN A 215 1.79 -38.67 26.52
C ASN A 215 2.32 -37.36 25.93
N GLU A 216 3.46 -37.01 26.49
CA GLU A 216 4.45 -36.09 25.89
C GLU A 216 5.04 -36.76 24.65
N GLU A 217 4.83 -36.17 23.49
CA GLU A 217 5.71 -36.27 22.32
C GLU A 217 6.30 -34.88 22.07
N ASP A 218 7.62 -34.81 22.17
CA ASP A 218 8.44 -33.63 21.85
C ASP A 218 8.18 -33.19 20.41
N SER A 219 7.51 -32.05 20.23
CA SER A 219 7.46 -31.33 18.96
C SER A 219 8.26 -30.04 19.10
N ASP A 220 9.35 -29.98 18.32
CA ASP A 220 10.19 -28.79 18.16
C ASP A 220 9.33 -27.55 17.82
N PRO A 221 9.68 -26.35 18.33
CA PRO A 221 8.97 -25.13 17.99
C PRO A 221 9.20 -24.79 16.51
N GLU A 222 8.13 -24.82 15.69
CA GLU A 222 8.17 -24.41 14.30
C GLU A 222 8.62 -22.95 14.19
N GLU A 223 9.74 -22.71 13.52
CA GLU A 223 10.22 -21.39 13.12
C GLU A 223 9.15 -20.68 12.28
N ILE A 224 8.71 -19.51 12.75
CA ILE A 224 7.81 -18.60 12.01
C ILE A 224 8.64 -17.90 10.93
N GLU A 225 8.67 -18.45 9.72
CA GLU A 225 9.23 -17.72 8.58
C GLU A 225 8.40 -16.48 8.23
N PRO A 226 9.04 -15.35 7.89
CA PRO A 226 8.34 -14.14 7.50
C PRO A 226 7.54 -14.39 6.22
N THR A 227 6.23 -14.15 6.26
CA THR A 227 5.32 -14.28 5.12
C THR A 227 5.75 -13.35 3.98
N THR A 228 6.35 -13.92 2.94
CA THR A 228 6.66 -13.22 1.70
C THR A 228 5.34 -12.81 1.01
N PRO A 229 5.21 -11.59 0.51
CA PRO A 229 4.01 -11.17 -0.21
C PRO A 229 3.74 -12.10 -1.39
N ILE A 230 2.50 -12.53 -1.55
CA ILE A 230 1.99 -13.55 -2.49
C ILE A 230 2.34 -13.28 -3.98
N PHE A 231 2.79 -12.06 -4.31
CA PHE A 231 3.06 -11.63 -5.69
C PHE A 231 4.46 -11.98 -6.24
N LEU A 232 5.32 -12.69 -5.53
CA LEU A 232 6.75 -12.79 -5.87
C LEU A 232 7.29 -14.17 -6.25
N ASN A 233 6.47 -15.19 -6.38
CA ASN A 233 6.91 -16.50 -6.84
C ASN A 233 6.70 -16.68 -8.36
N PHE A 234 7.36 -15.84 -9.18
CA PHE A 234 7.41 -16.04 -10.62
C PHE A 234 8.62 -16.90 -10.98
N SER A 235 8.39 -18.17 -11.31
CA SER A 235 9.40 -18.99 -11.98
C SER A 235 9.41 -18.63 -13.48
N ILE A 236 10.51 -18.06 -13.98
CA ILE A 236 10.66 -17.80 -15.42
C ILE A 236 11.04 -19.12 -16.08
N LYS A 237 10.06 -19.77 -16.71
CA LYS A 237 10.28 -21.05 -17.45
C LYS A 237 10.89 -20.85 -18.84
N ARG A 238 10.74 -19.67 -19.43
CA ARG A 238 11.23 -19.31 -20.75
C ARG A 238 11.41 -17.79 -20.86
N PHE A 239 12.36 -17.37 -21.69
CA PHE A 239 12.48 -15.98 -22.10
C PHE A 239 13.01 -15.89 -23.52
N ALA A 240 12.67 -14.83 -24.20
CA ALA A 240 13.11 -14.54 -25.56
C ALA A 240 13.68 -13.13 -25.68
N ILE A 241 14.65 -12.96 -26.56
CA ILE A 241 15.32 -11.67 -26.80
C ILE A 241 15.33 -11.40 -28.31
N ALA A 242 15.05 -10.15 -28.67
CA ALA A 242 15.20 -9.66 -30.04
C ALA A 242 15.73 -8.23 -30.05
N LYS A 243 16.38 -7.85 -31.16
CA LYS A 243 16.67 -6.46 -31.54
C LYS A 243 15.72 -6.07 -32.66
N LEU A 244 14.87 -5.09 -32.41
CA LEU A 244 13.96 -4.54 -33.42
C LEU A 244 14.72 -3.65 -34.41
N PRO A 245 14.17 -3.46 -35.66
CA PRO A 245 14.78 -2.54 -36.65
C PRO A 245 14.93 -1.11 -36.14
N SER A 246 14.06 -0.69 -35.22
CA SER A 246 14.12 0.61 -34.54
C SER A 246 15.32 0.79 -33.59
N GLY A 247 16.18 -0.21 -33.43
CA GLY A 247 17.32 -0.18 -32.49
C GLY A 247 16.90 -0.40 -31.03
N ILE A 248 15.74 -1.00 -30.80
CA ILE A 248 15.20 -1.31 -29.47
C ILE A 248 15.47 -2.78 -29.17
N ALA A 249 16.06 -3.06 -28.00
CA ALA A 249 16.12 -4.41 -27.45
C ALA A 249 14.79 -4.74 -26.76
N VAL A 250 14.27 -5.95 -27.01
CA VAL A 250 13.08 -6.50 -26.37
C VAL A 250 13.47 -7.79 -25.68
N ILE A 251 13.11 -7.93 -24.43
CA ILE A 251 13.23 -9.16 -23.62
C ILE A 251 11.83 -9.50 -23.12
N SER A 252 11.34 -10.70 -23.42
CA SER A 252 9.99 -11.11 -23.03
C SER A 252 9.96 -12.53 -22.50
N THR A 253 9.08 -12.83 -21.57
CA THR A 253 8.78 -14.20 -21.12
C THR A 253 7.96 -14.99 -22.15
N ASN A 254 7.54 -14.35 -23.26
CA ASN A 254 6.79 -15.00 -24.33
C ASN A 254 7.28 -14.52 -25.71
N ARG A 255 7.76 -15.47 -26.55
CA ARG A 255 8.18 -15.17 -27.93
C ARG A 255 7.08 -14.56 -28.79
N GLN A 256 5.84 -15.02 -28.65
CA GLN A 256 4.70 -14.52 -29.43
C GLN A 256 4.47 -13.03 -29.14
N MET A 257 4.75 -12.56 -27.93
CA MET A 257 4.66 -11.13 -27.60
C MET A 257 5.71 -10.33 -28.38
N ILE A 258 6.93 -10.85 -28.55
CA ILE A 258 7.93 -10.19 -29.41
C ILE A 258 7.45 -10.12 -30.86
N GLN A 259 6.84 -11.21 -31.39
CA GLN A 259 6.27 -11.21 -32.74
C GLN A 259 5.16 -10.15 -32.86
N LYS A 260 4.26 -10.07 -31.88
CA LYS A 260 3.22 -9.04 -31.84
C LYS A 260 3.78 -7.62 -31.80
N MET A 261 4.89 -7.40 -31.08
CA MET A 261 5.57 -6.10 -31.08
C MET A 261 6.22 -5.77 -32.43
N ILE A 262 6.75 -6.78 -33.15
CA ILE A 262 7.25 -6.60 -34.52
C ILE A 262 6.09 -6.17 -35.43
N ASP A 263 4.93 -6.83 -35.33
CA ASP A 263 3.73 -6.46 -36.10
C ASP A 263 3.21 -5.06 -35.75
N THR A 264 3.31 -4.68 -34.47
CA THR A 264 2.95 -3.32 -34.00
C THR A 264 3.89 -2.26 -34.55
N SER A 265 5.17 -2.58 -34.78
CA SER A 265 6.20 -1.67 -35.29
C SER A 265 6.35 -1.70 -36.81
N ALA A 266 5.55 -2.49 -37.53
CA ALA A 266 5.65 -2.64 -38.99
C ALA A 266 5.56 -1.28 -39.71
N GLU A 267 6.43 -1.09 -40.70
CA GLU A 267 6.48 0.17 -41.46
C GLU A 267 5.26 0.33 -42.38
N MET A 268 4.69 -0.77 -42.88
CA MET A 268 3.53 -0.75 -43.76
C MET A 268 2.23 -0.60 -42.96
N PRO A 269 1.48 0.49 -43.16
CA PRO A 269 0.26 0.78 -42.38
C PRO A 269 -0.79 -0.33 -42.40
N GLU A 270 -0.91 -1.05 -43.53
CA GLU A 270 -1.89 -2.13 -43.70
C GLU A 270 -1.59 -3.39 -42.86
N GLN A 271 -0.35 -3.56 -42.43
CA GLN A 271 0.11 -4.70 -41.64
C GLN A 271 0.33 -4.33 -40.17
N ARG A 272 0.30 -3.04 -39.84
CA ARG A 272 0.62 -2.53 -38.52
C ARG A 272 -0.54 -2.74 -37.56
N LEU A 273 -0.26 -3.40 -36.44
CA LEU A 273 -1.20 -3.45 -35.32
C LEU A 273 -1.26 -2.08 -34.60
N PRO A 274 -2.41 -1.73 -34.01
CA PRO A 274 -2.54 -0.52 -33.21
C PRO A 274 -1.52 -0.51 -32.06
N SER A 275 -0.81 0.61 -31.91
CA SER A 275 0.18 0.79 -30.85
C SER A 275 -0.39 1.55 -29.66
N LEU A 276 0.22 1.37 -28.51
CA LEU A 276 -0.11 2.14 -27.31
C LEU A 276 0.09 3.66 -27.53
N ALA A 277 1.01 4.04 -28.42
CA ALA A 277 1.20 5.44 -28.81
C ALA A 277 -0.02 6.08 -29.49
N ASP A 278 -0.95 5.26 -29.98
CA ASP A 278 -2.22 5.71 -30.59
C ASP A 278 -3.40 5.67 -29.56
N ASN A 279 -3.18 5.13 -28.34
CA ASN A 279 -4.22 5.00 -27.32
C ASN A 279 -4.46 6.35 -26.59
N PRO A 280 -5.68 6.91 -26.65
CA PRO A 280 -5.96 8.22 -26.04
C PRO A 280 -5.84 8.23 -24.51
N LEU A 281 -6.09 7.10 -23.83
CA LEU A 281 -5.92 6.99 -22.37
C LEU A 281 -4.46 7.05 -21.99
N PHE A 282 -3.59 6.35 -22.71
CA PHE A 282 -2.15 6.44 -22.51
C PHE A 282 -1.62 7.84 -22.83
N LEU A 283 -2.05 8.44 -23.95
CA LEU A 283 -1.65 9.80 -24.33
C LEU A 283 -2.07 10.84 -23.29
N ARG A 284 -3.19 10.66 -22.61
CA ARG A 284 -3.59 11.50 -21.47
C ARG A 284 -2.54 11.43 -20.36
N SER A 285 -2.14 10.23 -19.96
CA SER A 285 -1.12 10.01 -18.92
C SER A 285 0.25 10.56 -19.34
N LEU A 286 0.65 10.30 -20.58
CA LEU A 286 1.92 10.78 -21.15
C LEU A 286 2.00 12.31 -21.20
N ASN A 287 0.88 13.00 -21.44
CA ASN A 287 0.77 14.46 -21.47
C ASN A 287 0.65 15.09 -20.07
N ASN A 288 0.56 14.30 -19.01
CA ASN A 288 0.61 14.82 -17.64
C ASN A 288 2.00 15.43 -17.39
N PRO A 289 2.08 16.69 -16.89
CA PRO A 289 3.36 17.34 -16.61
C PRO A 289 4.28 16.55 -15.66
N LEU A 290 3.71 15.71 -14.80
CA LEU A 290 4.46 14.84 -13.90
C LEU A 290 5.23 13.75 -14.63
N TRP A 291 4.78 13.30 -15.80
CA TRP A 291 5.49 12.28 -16.57
C TRP A 291 6.94 12.64 -16.81
N ASN A 292 7.17 13.85 -17.32
CA ASN A 292 8.54 14.29 -17.71
C ASN A 292 9.49 14.53 -16.54
N ARG A 293 8.98 14.78 -15.34
CA ARG A 293 9.78 15.00 -14.12
C ARG A 293 9.91 13.76 -13.25
N SER A 294 9.26 12.67 -13.63
CA SER A 294 9.25 11.43 -12.86
C SER A 294 10.52 10.62 -13.11
N LEU A 295 11.01 9.96 -12.06
CA LEU A 295 11.96 8.86 -12.16
C LEU A 295 11.28 7.58 -12.63
N ILE A 296 10.03 7.41 -12.20
CA ILE A 296 9.18 6.28 -12.55
C ILE A 296 7.82 6.86 -12.94
N ALA A 297 7.36 6.51 -14.14
CA ALA A 297 6.03 6.82 -14.63
C ALA A 297 5.33 5.52 -15.04
N GLY A 298 4.07 5.37 -14.64
CA GLY A 298 3.27 4.17 -14.92
C GLY A 298 1.95 4.51 -15.60
N TYR A 299 1.43 3.55 -16.33
CA TYR A 299 0.11 3.58 -16.94
C TYR A 299 -0.52 2.18 -16.83
N GLY A 300 -1.83 2.12 -16.67
CA GLY A 300 -2.57 0.87 -16.77
C GLY A 300 -3.99 1.08 -17.25
N ASP A 301 -4.52 0.05 -17.88
CA ASP A 301 -5.87 -0.02 -18.43
C ASP A 301 -6.74 -0.93 -17.56
N PHE A 302 -7.77 -0.39 -16.93
CA PHE A 302 -8.64 -1.16 -16.04
C PHE A 302 -9.49 -2.19 -16.79
N LYS A 303 -9.81 -1.94 -18.06
CA LYS A 303 -10.52 -2.91 -18.91
C LYS A 303 -9.64 -4.15 -19.17
N GLU A 304 -8.37 -3.92 -19.50
CA GLU A 304 -7.42 -5.04 -19.70
C GLU A 304 -7.14 -5.77 -18.38
N LEU A 305 -7.02 -5.02 -17.27
CA LEU A 305 -6.89 -5.60 -15.93
C LEU A 305 -8.11 -6.45 -15.55
N GLY A 306 -9.31 -6.03 -15.92
CA GLY A 306 -10.55 -6.79 -15.67
C GLY A 306 -10.57 -8.16 -16.33
N LYS A 307 -9.89 -8.34 -17.47
CA LYS A 307 -9.80 -9.63 -18.17
C LYS A 307 -9.04 -10.70 -17.38
N ILE A 308 -8.20 -10.31 -16.44
CA ILE A 308 -7.40 -11.21 -15.61
C ILE A 308 -7.93 -11.33 -14.17
N SER A 309 -9.16 -10.90 -13.92
CA SER A 309 -9.78 -10.98 -12.58
C SER A 309 -9.84 -12.40 -12.02
N GLU A 310 -10.02 -13.41 -12.88
CA GLU A 310 -9.97 -14.84 -12.50
C GLU A 310 -8.57 -15.24 -12.02
N LEU A 311 -7.51 -14.76 -12.69
CA LEU A 311 -6.13 -14.99 -12.28
C LEU A 311 -5.83 -14.33 -10.93
N LEU A 312 -6.28 -13.10 -10.73
CA LEU A 312 -6.11 -12.37 -9.46
C LEU A 312 -6.82 -13.05 -8.28
N ALA A 313 -7.83 -13.86 -8.56
CA ALA A 313 -8.59 -14.61 -7.57
C ALA A 313 -8.21 -16.11 -7.51
N ALA A 314 -7.22 -16.56 -8.27
CA ALA A 314 -6.92 -17.98 -8.42
C ALA A 314 -6.56 -18.69 -7.09
N ASP A 315 -5.82 -18.00 -6.22
CA ASP A 315 -5.38 -18.54 -4.92
C ASP A 315 -6.46 -18.42 -3.82
N LEU A 316 -7.59 -17.79 -4.13
CA LEU A 316 -8.70 -17.69 -3.17
C LEU A 316 -9.49 -19.00 -3.14
N PRO A 317 -9.92 -19.46 -1.96
CA PRO A 317 -10.77 -20.65 -1.84
C PRO A 317 -12.12 -20.42 -2.55
N GLU A 318 -12.70 -21.46 -3.15
CA GLU A 318 -14.00 -21.36 -3.83
C GLU A 318 -15.11 -20.92 -2.88
N THR A 319 -15.06 -21.43 -1.65
CA THR A 319 -15.95 -21.04 -0.55
C THR A 319 -15.11 -20.76 0.69
N SER A 320 -15.48 -19.76 1.46
CA SER A 320 -14.81 -19.39 2.71
C SER A 320 -15.74 -19.67 3.90
N GLU A 321 -15.15 -19.96 5.07
CA GLU A 321 -15.86 -19.96 6.36
C GLU A 321 -16.38 -18.56 6.75
N ILE A 322 -15.95 -17.53 6.00
CA ILE A 322 -16.44 -16.16 6.17
C ILE A 322 -17.84 -16.07 5.53
N PRO A 323 -18.89 -15.78 6.30
CA PRO A 323 -20.23 -15.64 5.76
C PRO A 323 -20.30 -14.58 4.65
N GLY A 324 -20.87 -14.96 3.49
CA GLY A 324 -21.05 -14.05 2.37
C GLY A 324 -19.83 -13.91 1.46
N PHE A 325 -18.81 -14.77 1.59
CA PHE A 325 -17.69 -14.83 0.67
C PHE A 325 -17.78 -16.07 -0.24
N SER A 326 -17.76 -15.84 -1.57
CA SER A 326 -17.45 -16.85 -2.56
C SER A 326 -16.47 -16.27 -3.57
N ARG A 327 -15.58 -17.12 -4.13
CA ARG A 327 -14.63 -16.68 -5.19
C ARG A 327 -15.37 -16.03 -6.36
N LYS A 328 -16.49 -16.60 -6.76
CA LYS A 328 -17.31 -16.08 -7.87
C LYS A 328 -17.81 -14.66 -7.57
N GLU A 329 -18.43 -14.43 -6.41
CA GLU A 329 -18.90 -13.10 -6.01
C GLU A 329 -17.76 -12.10 -5.89
N TYR A 330 -16.58 -12.54 -5.42
CA TYR A 330 -15.38 -11.70 -5.38
C TYR A 330 -14.93 -11.28 -6.78
N ILE A 331 -14.88 -12.22 -7.75
CA ILE A 331 -14.51 -11.91 -9.15
C ILE A 331 -15.51 -10.93 -9.77
N GLU A 332 -16.82 -11.17 -9.61
CA GLU A 332 -17.86 -10.29 -10.10
C GLU A 332 -17.75 -8.88 -9.48
N SER A 333 -17.51 -8.79 -8.18
CA SER A 333 -17.27 -7.54 -7.46
C SER A 333 -16.01 -6.82 -7.95
N LEU A 334 -14.92 -7.57 -8.19
CA LEU A 334 -13.68 -7.01 -8.73
C LEU A 334 -13.90 -6.46 -10.14
N GLN A 335 -14.55 -7.21 -11.02
CA GLN A 335 -14.89 -6.77 -12.37
C GLN A 335 -15.78 -5.52 -12.37
N TYR A 336 -16.80 -5.50 -11.51
CA TYR A 336 -17.63 -4.31 -11.32
C TYR A 336 -16.81 -3.11 -10.87
N THR A 337 -15.96 -3.27 -9.86
CA THR A 337 -15.10 -2.18 -9.36
C THR A 337 -14.17 -1.65 -10.45
N LEU A 338 -13.51 -2.55 -11.19
CA LEU A 338 -12.61 -2.16 -12.27
C LEU A 338 -13.36 -1.46 -13.43
N SER A 339 -14.62 -1.84 -13.71
CA SER A 339 -15.43 -1.20 -14.74
C SER A 339 -15.79 0.26 -14.45
N GLN A 340 -15.73 0.67 -13.17
CA GLN A 340 -15.98 2.05 -12.76
C GLN A 340 -14.84 3.01 -13.19
N TYR A 341 -13.70 2.46 -13.62
CA TYR A 341 -12.52 3.22 -14.02
C TYR A 341 -12.10 2.87 -15.46
N SER A 342 -11.55 3.87 -16.15
CA SER A 342 -11.03 3.71 -17.51
C SER A 342 -9.55 3.33 -17.51
N SER A 343 -8.71 4.08 -16.79
CA SER A 343 -7.28 3.86 -16.69
C SER A 343 -6.71 4.44 -15.41
N PHE A 344 -5.49 4.09 -15.09
CA PHE A 344 -4.72 4.76 -14.04
C PHE A 344 -3.36 5.21 -14.55
N ASP A 345 -2.79 6.20 -13.88
CA ASP A 345 -1.39 6.57 -14.01
C ASP A 345 -0.71 6.67 -12.64
N LEU A 346 0.61 6.55 -12.66
CA LEU A 346 1.46 6.64 -11.49
C LEU A 346 2.70 7.46 -11.84
N PHE A 347 3.06 8.36 -10.93
CA PHE A 347 4.25 9.20 -11.07
C PHE A 347 5.04 9.17 -9.77
N THR A 348 6.35 8.97 -9.86
CA THR A 348 7.25 9.04 -8.71
C THR A 348 8.41 9.95 -9.05
N TRP A 349 8.62 10.99 -8.26
CA TRP A 349 9.68 11.98 -8.47
C TRP A 349 10.35 12.37 -7.17
N VAL A 350 11.57 12.92 -7.30
CA VAL A 350 12.35 13.42 -6.15
C VAL A 350 12.09 14.90 -5.94
N THR A 351 12.08 15.31 -4.69
CA THR A 351 12.09 16.70 -4.23
C THR A 351 13.26 16.92 -3.28
N PRO A 352 13.66 18.16 -2.99
CA PRO A 352 14.71 18.45 -2.00
C PRO A 352 14.41 17.90 -0.59
N LYS A 353 13.15 17.56 -0.29
CA LYS A 353 12.70 17.09 1.03
C LYS A 353 12.42 15.59 1.07
N GLY A 354 12.48 14.89 -0.09
CA GLY A 354 12.18 13.46 -0.14
C GLY A 354 11.54 13.02 -1.45
N LEU A 355 10.98 11.82 -1.43
CA LEU A 355 10.32 11.19 -2.55
C LEU A 355 8.82 11.48 -2.52
N ARG A 356 8.26 11.81 -3.69
CA ARG A 356 6.81 11.93 -3.89
C ARG A 356 6.32 10.92 -4.91
N SER A 357 5.13 10.41 -4.66
CA SER A 357 4.42 9.57 -5.61
C SER A 357 2.96 10.01 -5.69
N GLN A 358 2.42 10.06 -6.90
CA GLN A 358 1.02 10.35 -7.16
C GLN A 358 0.45 9.29 -8.08
N SER A 359 -0.72 8.76 -7.73
CA SER A 359 -1.50 7.88 -8.59
C SER A 359 -2.88 8.50 -8.85
N ASN A 360 -3.33 8.43 -10.10
CA ASN A 360 -4.65 8.87 -10.50
C ASN A 360 -5.40 7.67 -11.10
N SER A 361 -6.58 7.37 -10.58
CA SER A 361 -7.52 6.40 -11.16
C SER A 361 -8.68 7.18 -11.80
N TYR A 362 -8.74 7.17 -13.11
CA TYR A 362 -9.71 7.96 -13.88
C TYR A 362 -11.03 7.22 -14.00
N PHE A 363 -12.13 7.88 -13.65
CA PHE A 363 -13.46 7.29 -13.78
C PHE A 363 -13.82 7.02 -15.24
N SER A 364 -14.61 5.98 -15.46
CA SER A 364 -15.19 5.67 -16.79
C SER A 364 -16.20 6.74 -17.20
N GLU A 365 -16.94 7.29 -16.23
CA GLU A 365 -17.90 8.36 -16.42
C GLU A 365 -17.63 9.51 -15.44
N VAL A 366 -17.89 10.74 -15.87
CA VAL A 366 -17.73 11.92 -15.02
C VAL A 366 -18.73 11.86 -13.88
N ARG A 367 -18.25 12.02 -12.65
CA ARG A 367 -19.07 11.97 -11.43
C ARG A 367 -19.41 13.38 -10.93
N SER A 368 -20.48 13.47 -10.18
CA SER A 368 -20.80 14.73 -9.49
C SER A 368 -19.68 15.09 -8.51
N PRO A 369 -19.24 16.35 -8.47
CA PRO A 369 -18.19 16.76 -7.53
C PRO A 369 -18.62 16.48 -6.09
N ILE A 370 -17.65 16.13 -5.25
CA ILE A 370 -17.88 15.94 -3.83
C ILE A 370 -18.39 17.23 -3.21
N PRO A 371 -19.42 17.17 -2.35
CA PRO A 371 -19.91 18.37 -1.65
C PRO A 371 -18.80 19.09 -0.90
N LYS A 372 -18.84 20.41 -0.91
CA LYS A 372 -17.84 21.30 -0.29
C LYS A 372 -17.65 21.13 1.22
N ASP A 373 -18.56 20.43 1.89
CA ASP A 373 -18.47 20.17 3.34
C ASP A 373 -17.23 19.34 3.72
N SER A 374 -16.66 18.60 2.77
CA SER A 374 -15.40 17.88 2.96
C SER A 374 -14.18 18.80 2.97
N ALA A 375 -14.34 20.06 2.56
CA ALA A 375 -13.26 21.04 2.41
C ALA A 375 -13.00 21.90 3.65
N THR A 376 -13.56 21.54 4.82
CA THR A 376 -13.33 22.29 6.06
C THR A 376 -11.89 22.13 6.54
N ARG A 377 -11.37 23.18 7.23
CA ARG A 377 -9.99 23.18 7.75
C ARG A 377 -9.76 22.03 8.73
N ASP A 378 -8.56 21.46 8.71
CA ASP A 378 -8.11 20.40 9.62
C ASP A 378 -7.83 20.96 11.02
N ARG A 379 -8.89 21.24 11.78
CA ARG A 379 -8.78 21.85 13.12
C ARG A 379 -8.14 20.92 14.14
N LEU A 380 -8.39 19.61 14.01
CA LEU A 380 -7.87 18.65 14.98
C LEU A 380 -6.36 18.56 14.96
N LEU A 381 -5.70 18.81 13.82
CA LEU A 381 -4.23 18.81 13.73
C LEU A 381 -3.55 19.75 14.73
N SER A 382 -4.21 20.86 15.09
CA SER A 382 -3.71 21.81 16.10
C SER A 382 -3.90 21.31 17.54
N TYR A 383 -4.61 20.21 17.75
CA TYR A 383 -4.87 19.60 19.05
C TYR A 383 -4.07 18.33 19.28
N LEU A 384 -3.38 17.85 18.25
CA LEU A 384 -2.55 16.64 18.32
C LEU A 384 -1.12 17.00 18.72
N PRO A 385 -0.45 16.20 19.58
CA PRO A 385 0.96 16.42 19.92
C PRO A 385 1.86 16.20 18.69
N SER A 386 2.99 16.90 18.64
CA SER A 386 3.93 16.78 17.49
C SER A 386 4.81 15.53 17.52
N ASN A 387 4.95 14.90 18.69
CA ASN A 387 5.81 13.71 18.90
C ASN A 387 5.10 12.38 18.60
N VAL A 388 4.10 12.38 17.71
CA VAL A 388 3.37 11.16 17.35
C VAL A 388 4.26 10.17 16.59
N TYR A 389 4.03 8.87 16.82
CA TYR A 389 4.48 7.78 15.93
C TYR A 389 3.67 7.79 14.64
N GLY A 390 2.37 7.99 14.75
CA GLY A 390 1.47 8.10 13.63
C GLY A 390 0.16 8.80 13.97
N ALA A 391 -0.47 9.34 12.95
CA ALA A 391 -1.77 9.99 13.04
C ALA A 391 -2.62 9.64 11.83
N ILE A 392 -3.88 9.31 12.08
CA ILE A 392 -4.90 9.16 11.03
C ILE A 392 -5.93 10.26 11.30
N THR A 393 -6.17 11.09 10.30
CA THR A 393 -7.27 12.08 10.35
C THR A 393 -8.22 11.84 9.20
N SER A 394 -9.51 12.02 9.42
CA SER A 394 -10.52 11.97 8.37
C SER A 394 -11.79 12.74 8.82
N ARG A 395 -12.84 12.67 8.02
CA ARG A 395 -14.04 13.46 8.21
C ARG A 395 -15.29 12.65 7.95
N ASN A 396 -16.34 12.91 8.77
CA ASN A 396 -17.69 12.39 8.57
C ASN A 396 -17.77 10.87 8.37
N LEU A 397 -17.35 10.13 9.42
CA LEU A 397 -17.41 8.66 9.41
C LEU A 397 -18.82 8.14 9.15
N ASN A 398 -19.85 8.82 9.67
CA ASN A 398 -21.24 8.45 9.43
C ASN A 398 -21.57 8.41 7.93
N ARG A 399 -21.18 9.42 7.17
CA ARG A 399 -21.41 9.47 5.72
C ARG A 399 -20.62 8.41 4.98
N GLN A 400 -19.35 8.21 5.37
CA GLN A 400 -18.51 7.15 4.79
C GLN A 400 -19.15 5.78 5.03
N TRP A 401 -19.64 5.53 6.23
CA TRP A 401 -20.30 4.27 6.57
C TRP A 401 -21.59 4.04 5.78
N GLN A 402 -22.43 5.05 5.65
CA GLN A 402 -23.65 4.96 4.83
C GLN A 402 -23.33 4.60 3.38
N TRP A 403 -22.25 5.15 2.84
CA TRP A 403 -21.78 4.80 1.52
C TRP A 403 -21.31 3.33 1.46
N PHE A 404 -20.53 2.85 2.42
CA PHE A 404 -20.14 1.42 2.49
C PHE A 404 -21.34 0.49 2.54
N VAL A 405 -22.35 0.82 3.33
CA VAL A 405 -23.59 0.04 3.45
C VAL A 405 -24.33 0.03 2.11
N GLU A 406 -24.37 1.13 1.38
CA GLU A 406 -25.03 1.16 0.05
C GLU A 406 -24.26 0.33 -0.97
N GLU A 407 -22.96 0.50 -1.08
CA GLU A 407 -22.11 -0.27 -1.99
C GLU A 407 -22.08 -1.78 -1.64
N SER A 408 -22.23 -2.13 -0.38
CA SER A 408 -22.28 -3.53 0.07
C SER A 408 -23.45 -4.33 -0.51
N LYS A 409 -24.48 -3.63 -1.01
CA LYS A 409 -25.62 -4.28 -1.67
C LYS A 409 -25.25 -4.81 -3.06
N GLN A 410 -24.23 -4.25 -3.69
CA GLN A 410 -23.79 -4.59 -5.05
C GLN A 410 -22.40 -5.24 -5.09
N GLN A 411 -21.58 -5.04 -4.07
CA GLN A 411 -20.19 -5.48 -4.05
C GLN A 411 -19.89 -6.36 -2.83
N SER A 412 -19.50 -7.59 -3.08
CA SER A 412 -19.18 -8.58 -2.02
C SER A 412 -18.03 -8.12 -1.12
N THR A 413 -17.03 -7.40 -1.65
CA THR A 413 -15.90 -6.86 -0.88
C THR A 413 -16.37 -5.91 0.21
N TYR A 414 -17.29 -4.99 -0.11
CA TYR A 414 -17.86 -4.07 0.89
C TYR A 414 -18.84 -4.76 1.81
N LYS A 415 -19.56 -5.78 1.32
CA LYS A 415 -20.41 -6.63 2.15
C LYS A 415 -19.60 -7.30 3.26
N ILE A 416 -18.45 -7.91 2.90
CA ILE A 416 -17.54 -8.52 3.88
C ILE A 416 -17.06 -7.48 4.90
N LEU A 417 -16.68 -6.28 4.45
CA LEU A 417 -16.24 -5.20 5.34
C LEU A 417 -17.36 -4.79 6.30
N VAL A 418 -18.56 -4.52 5.78
CA VAL A 418 -19.72 -4.06 6.57
C VAL A 418 -20.15 -5.13 7.58
N GLU A 419 -20.31 -6.37 7.13
CA GLU A 419 -20.68 -7.48 7.99
C GLU A 419 -19.56 -7.83 8.99
N GLY A 420 -18.29 -7.75 8.56
CA GLY A 420 -17.14 -7.91 9.44
C GLY A 420 -17.14 -6.88 10.57
N VAL A 421 -17.36 -5.61 10.29
CA VAL A 421 -17.47 -4.56 11.31
C VAL A 421 -18.68 -4.78 12.22
N ARG A 422 -19.85 -5.13 11.64
CA ARG A 422 -21.07 -5.45 12.40
C ARG A 422 -20.88 -6.63 13.35
N MET A 423 -20.08 -7.61 12.96
CA MET A 423 -19.79 -8.80 13.77
C MET A 423 -18.67 -8.55 14.79
N LEU A 424 -17.55 -7.96 14.36
CA LEU A 424 -16.35 -7.84 15.19
C LEU A 424 -16.48 -6.78 16.28
N VAL A 425 -17.14 -5.66 16.00
CA VAL A 425 -17.21 -4.57 16.99
C VAL A 425 -18.04 -4.96 18.21
N PRO A 426 -19.23 -5.58 18.10
CA PRO A 426 -19.94 -6.14 19.26
C PRO A 426 -19.11 -7.19 19.99
N LEU A 427 -18.35 -8.03 19.27
CA LEU A 427 -17.49 -9.03 19.88
C LEU A 427 -16.33 -8.39 20.66
N MET A 428 -15.71 -7.35 20.13
CA MET A 428 -14.62 -6.60 20.80
C MET A 428 -15.11 -5.82 22.02
N ILE A 429 -16.30 -5.23 21.94
CA ILE A 429 -16.90 -4.50 23.07
C ILE A 429 -17.37 -5.47 24.16
N GLY A 430 -17.65 -6.73 23.81
CA GLY A 430 -18.09 -7.81 24.69
C GLY A 430 -19.49 -8.33 24.35
N ALA A 431 -19.63 -9.65 24.33
CA ALA A 431 -20.92 -10.28 24.16
C ALA A 431 -21.86 -9.88 25.32
N GLY A 432 -22.95 -9.18 25.04
CA GLY A 432 -23.88 -8.66 26.04
C GLY A 432 -24.05 -7.14 26.03
N PHE A 433 -23.30 -6.44 25.21
CA PHE A 433 -23.53 -5.02 24.94
C PHE A 433 -24.70 -4.86 23.96
N ASP A 434 -25.78 -4.24 24.45
CA ASP A 434 -26.91 -3.79 23.61
C ASP A 434 -26.57 -2.43 22.97
N LEU A 435 -25.56 -2.43 22.09
CA LEU A 435 -25.13 -1.27 21.32
C LEU A 435 -25.27 -1.55 19.83
N ASP A 436 -26.08 -0.74 19.16
CA ASP A 436 -26.17 -0.71 17.71
C ASP A 436 -25.02 0.15 17.18
N ILE A 437 -24.10 -0.47 16.44
CA ILE A 437 -22.91 0.22 15.95
C ILE A 437 -23.24 1.42 15.07
N GLU A 438 -24.29 1.31 14.26
CA GLU A 438 -24.71 2.35 13.33
C GLU A 438 -25.42 3.50 14.03
N LYS A 439 -26.39 3.17 14.88
CA LYS A 439 -27.22 4.16 15.59
C LYS A 439 -26.50 4.77 16.78
N ASP A 440 -25.83 3.92 17.58
CA ASP A 440 -25.25 4.35 18.85
C ASP A 440 -23.83 4.91 18.67
N ILE A 441 -23.04 4.46 17.66
CA ILE A 441 -21.65 4.86 17.52
C ILE A 441 -21.44 5.73 16.28
N ILE A 442 -21.71 5.20 15.08
CA ILE A 442 -21.35 5.87 13.82
C ILE A 442 -22.19 7.10 13.55
N SER A 443 -23.47 7.10 13.93
CA SER A 443 -24.47 8.14 13.59
C SER A 443 -24.10 9.56 14.00
N TRP A 444 -23.30 9.72 15.05
CA TRP A 444 -22.89 11.04 15.56
C TRP A 444 -21.47 11.43 15.20
N ILE A 445 -20.67 10.56 14.56
CA ILE A 445 -19.32 10.89 14.07
C ILE A 445 -19.46 11.57 12.70
N ASP A 446 -19.99 12.79 12.70
CA ASP A 446 -20.36 13.58 11.51
C ASP A 446 -19.39 14.75 11.22
N GLY A 447 -18.39 14.96 12.07
CA GLY A 447 -17.34 15.98 11.92
C GLY A 447 -15.96 15.36 11.64
N GLU A 448 -14.93 16.15 11.90
CA GLU A 448 -13.54 15.66 11.86
C GLU A 448 -13.29 14.64 12.96
N TYR A 449 -12.48 13.63 12.66
CA TYR A 449 -11.95 12.73 13.68
C TYR A 449 -10.47 12.47 13.44
N ALA A 450 -9.75 12.17 14.52
CA ALA A 450 -8.34 11.85 14.50
C ALA A 450 -8.05 10.72 15.48
N VAL A 451 -7.20 9.79 15.08
CA VAL A 451 -6.61 8.76 15.94
C VAL A 451 -5.11 8.94 15.89
N VAL A 452 -4.47 8.97 17.05
CA VAL A 452 -3.02 9.15 17.16
C VAL A 452 -2.40 8.12 18.06
N VAL A 453 -1.21 7.68 17.65
CA VAL A 453 -0.33 6.82 18.43
C VAL A 453 0.93 7.61 18.77
N PHE A 454 1.31 7.68 20.04
CA PHE A 454 2.43 8.49 20.48
C PHE A 454 3.12 7.91 21.72
N PRO A 455 4.38 8.30 22.00
CA PRO A 455 5.11 7.81 23.15
C PRO A 455 4.49 8.32 24.45
N SER A 456 4.47 7.47 25.47
CA SER A 456 3.99 7.84 26.80
C SER A 456 4.65 7.01 27.90
N ASP A 457 5.28 7.69 28.82
CA ASP A 457 5.84 7.13 30.07
C ASP A 457 4.75 6.68 31.08
N ARG A 458 3.46 6.94 30.74
CA ARG A 458 2.30 6.63 31.56
C ARG A 458 1.29 5.72 30.84
N SER A 459 1.79 5.00 29.85
CA SER A 459 1.00 4.02 29.11
C SER A 459 0.60 2.84 29.99
N PRO A 460 -0.59 2.28 29.84
CA PRO A 460 -0.93 0.98 30.45
C PRO A 460 -0.01 -0.17 30.02
N PHE A 461 0.71 -0.01 28.90
CA PHE A 461 1.66 -1.00 28.37
C PHE A 461 3.11 -0.79 28.84
N GLN A 462 3.39 0.19 29.70
CA GLN A 462 4.75 0.49 30.13
C GLN A 462 5.44 -0.73 30.76
N GLU A 463 4.70 -1.60 31.42
CA GLU A 463 5.22 -2.84 32.05
C GLU A 463 5.75 -3.84 31.02
N THR A 464 5.23 -3.82 29.81
CA THR A 464 5.70 -4.68 28.71
C THR A 464 6.92 -4.09 27.99
N GLY A 465 7.45 -2.94 28.43
CA GLY A 465 8.52 -2.22 27.77
C GLY A 465 8.07 -1.44 26.53
N ILE A 466 6.77 -1.38 26.26
CA ILE A 466 6.20 -0.68 25.12
C ILE A 466 5.84 0.75 25.52
N ASP A 467 6.63 1.70 25.02
CA ASP A 467 6.41 3.14 25.15
C ASP A 467 5.39 3.63 24.12
N LEU A 468 4.13 3.24 24.28
CA LEU A 468 3.09 3.54 23.31
C LEU A 468 1.75 3.81 24.00
N THR A 469 1.04 4.85 23.56
CA THR A 469 -0.36 5.10 23.93
C THR A 469 -1.16 5.54 22.74
N ILE A 470 -2.49 5.47 22.88
CA ILE A 470 -3.44 5.81 21.81
C ILE A 470 -4.40 6.86 22.35
N GLY A 471 -4.67 7.87 21.52
CA GLY A 471 -5.72 8.85 21.76
C GLY A 471 -6.53 9.11 20.51
N ALA A 472 -7.79 9.47 20.69
CA ALA A 472 -8.66 9.88 19.61
C ALA A 472 -9.40 11.18 19.97
N LEU A 473 -9.56 12.02 18.97
CA LEU A 473 -10.39 13.23 19.04
C LEU A 473 -11.48 13.13 17.98
N ILE A 474 -12.73 13.37 18.37
CA ILE A 474 -13.87 13.27 17.48
C ILE A 474 -14.70 14.55 17.62
N ARG A 475 -14.84 15.30 16.53
CA ARG A 475 -15.77 16.42 16.47
C ARG A 475 -17.13 15.93 16.01
N THR A 476 -18.18 16.47 16.66
CA THR A 476 -19.55 16.14 16.31
C THR A 476 -20.46 17.37 16.40
N SER A 477 -21.44 17.42 15.52
CA SER A 477 -22.55 18.37 15.64
C SER A 477 -23.65 17.87 16.59
N LYS A 478 -23.55 16.59 17.07
CA LYS A 478 -24.58 15.89 17.86
C LYS A 478 -24.05 15.45 19.23
N PRO A 479 -23.53 16.36 20.08
CA PRO A 479 -22.93 16.01 21.36
C PRO A 479 -23.91 15.28 22.31
N GLU A 480 -25.20 15.56 22.20
CA GLU A 480 -26.24 14.91 23.01
C GLU A 480 -26.35 13.42 22.69
N VAL A 481 -26.30 13.06 21.39
CA VAL A 481 -26.34 11.64 20.95
C VAL A 481 -25.08 10.93 21.43
N ALA A 482 -23.91 11.56 21.26
CA ALA A 482 -22.65 11.02 21.78
C ALA A 482 -22.69 10.78 23.29
N ASN A 483 -23.24 11.74 24.07
CA ASN A 483 -23.40 11.60 25.51
C ASN A 483 -24.33 10.43 25.88
N ALA A 484 -25.43 10.24 25.17
CA ALA A 484 -26.35 9.12 25.38
C ALA A 484 -25.64 7.77 25.14
N THR A 485 -24.87 7.66 24.07
CA THR A 485 -24.06 6.48 23.78
C THR A 485 -23.03 6.20 24.89
N LEU A 486 -22.28 7.23 25.30
CA LEU A 486 -21.27 7.10 26.35
C LEU A 486 -21.88 6.70 27.70
N ALA A 487 -23.06 7.23 28.03
CA ALA A 487 -23.78 6.84 29.22
C ALA A 487 -24.28 5.39 29.17
N LYS A 488 -24.81 4.95 28.01
CA LYS A 488 -25.22 3.55 27.75
C LYS A 488 -24.01 2.62 27.88
N LEU A 489 -22.88 2.94 27.25
CA LEU A 489 -21.62 2.20 27.34
C LEU A 489 -21.13 2.10 28.80
N THR A 490 -21.09 3.21 29.52
CA THR A 490 -20.65 3.26 30.91
C THR A 490 -21.51 2.35 31.81
N LYS A 491 -22.83 2.45 31.66
CA LYS A 491 -23.79 1.63 32.44
C LYS A 491 -23.61 0.14 32.15
N GLN A 492 -23.41 -0.25 30.90
CA GLN A 492 -23.24 -1.65 30.52
C GLN A 492 -21.90 -2.21 30.99
N LEU A 493 -20.80 -1.46 30.83
CA LEU A 493 -19.48 -1.85 31.36
C LEU A 493 -19.52 -2.07 32.85
N SER A 494 -20.10 -1.15 33.61
CA SER A 494 -20.27 -1.31 35.08
C SER A 494 -21.10 -2.53 35.44
N LYS A 495 -22.15 -2.86 34.67
CA LYS A 495 -22.98 -4.02 34.92
C LYS A 495 -22.27 -5.35 34.62
N LEU A 496 -21.52 -5.43 33.54
CA LEU A 496 -20.83 -6.65 33.09
C LEU A 496 -19.58 -6.96 33.92
N SER A 497 -18.86 -5.93 34.36
CA SER A 497 -17.62 -6.09 35.13
C SER A 497 -17.81 -6.23 36.64
N GLY A 498 -19.02 -6.01 37.16
CA GLY A 498 -19.26 -5.98 38.61
C GLY A 498 -18.32 -4.98 39.30
N ASP A 499 -17.68 -5.41 40.37
CA ASP A 499 -16.71 -4.57 41.11
C ASP A 499 -15.32 -4.53 40.51
N PHE A 500 -15.06 -5.29 39.43
CA PHE A 500 -13.72 -5.39 38.82
C PHE A 500 -13.34 -4.13 38.05
N ILE A 501 -14.28 -3.45 37.36
CA ILE A 501 -14.06 -2.16 36.72
C ILE A 501 -14.74 -1.06 37.52
N GLN A 502 -13.97 -0.13 38.04
CA GLN A 502 -14.45 1.06 38.74
C GLN A 502 -14.55 2.25 37.77
N VAL A 503 -15.71 2.89 37.72
CA VAL A 503 -15.90 4.13 36.96
C VAL A 503 -15.62 5.33 37.87
N LYS A 504 -14.55 6.07 37.57
CA LYS A 504 -14.13 7.24 38.35
C LYS A 504 -14.14 8.52 37.52
N LYS A 505 -14.25 9.64 38.20
CA LYS A 505 -14.04 10.95 37.62
C LYS A 505 -12.58 11.37 37.88
N ARG A 506 -11.86 11.69 36.80
CA ARG A 506 -10.49 12.19 36.86
C ARG A 506 -10.43 13.60 36.28
N GLN A 507 -9.78 14.49 36.99
CA GLN A 507 -9.58 15.87 36.50
C GLN A 507 -8.19 16.00 35.89
N ILE A 508 -8.15 16.41 34.62
CA ILE A 508 -6.92 16.71 33.88
C ILE A 508 -7.02 18.17 33.39
N GLY A 509 -6.21 19.04 34.00
CA GLY A 509 -6.39 20.49 33.80
C GLY A 509 -7.78 20.97 34.19
N ALA A 510 -8.49 21.63 33.29
CA ALA A 510 -9.86 22.10 33.47
C ALA A 510 -10.93 21.07 33.05
N THR A 511 -10.52 19.91 32.51
CA THR A 511 -11.41 18.90 31.94
C THR A 511 -11.64 17.75 32.90
N VAL A 512 -12.90 17.37 33.09
CA VAL A 512 -13.29 16.17 33.88
C VAL A 512 -13.49 15.01 32.92
N LEU A 513 -12.76 13.92 33.17
CA LEU A 513 -12.85 12.68 32.41
C LEU A 513 -13.66 11.64 33.18
N THR A 514 -14.36 10.79 32.45
CA THR A 514 -14.87 9.51 32.95
C THR A 514 -13.81 8.46 32.64
N SER A 515 -13.29 7.82 33.69
CA SER A 515 -12.19 6.85 33.63
C SER A 515 -12.68 5.47 34.06
N PHE A 516 -12.32 4.45 33.29
CA PHE A 516 -12.53 3.04 33.60
C PHE A 516 -11.24 2.48 34.17
N GLU A 517 -11.30 1.97 35.41
CA GLU A 517 -10.13 1.64 36.20
C GLU A 517 -10.22 0.25 36.79
N PHE A 518 -9.09 -0.45 36.79
CA PHE A 518 -8.93 -1.73 37.47
C PHE A 518 -8.14 -1.53 38.79
N PRO A 519 -8.30 -2.43 39.77
CA PRO A 519 -7.42 -2.45 40.93
C PRO A 519 -5.95 -2.55 40.50
N ASP A 520 -5.09 -1.69 41.03
CA ASP A 520 -3.65 -1.77 40.74
C ASP A 520 -3.07 -3.00 41.48
N THR A 521 -2.47 -3.91 40.72
CA THR A 521 -1.89 -5.13 41.29
C THR A 521 -0.62 -4.86 42.10
N ARG A 522 0.01 -3.67 41.91
CA ARG A 522 1.26 -3.27 42.57
C ARG A 522 1.05 -2.49 43.86
N GLU A 523 -0.01 -1.68 43.90
CA GLU A 523 -0.30 -0.80 45.03
C GLU A 523 -1.72 -1.05 45.55
N SER A 524 -1.79 -1.75 46.69
CA SER A 524 -3.08 -2.05 47.34
C SER A 524 -3.86 -0.75 47.59
N GLY A 525 -5.15 -0.79 47.19
CA GLY A 525 -6.07 0.35 47.34
C GLY A 525 -5.97 1.42 46.22
N LYS A 526 -5.03 1.30 45.28
CA LYS A 526 -4.99 2.15 44.08
C LYS A 526 -5.66 1.49 42.87
N THR A 527 -5.96 2.28 41.85
CA THR A 527 -6.55 1.82 40.60
C THR A 527 -5.79 2.40 39.42
N GLN A 528 -5.68 1.60 38.37
CA GLN A 528 -5.05 1.96 37.11
C GLN A 528 -6.13 2.24 36.05
N SER A 529 -6.06 3.42 35.41
CA SER A 529 -6.95 3.79 34.31
C SER A 529 -6.51 3.09 33.03
N ILE A 530 -7.42 2.37 32.38
CA ILE A 530 -7.15 1.73 31.09
C ILE A 530 -7.77 2.54 29.96
N PHE A 531 -8.99 3.06 30.15
CA PHE A 531 -9.70 3.85 29.17
C PHE A 531 -10.34 5.05 29.83
N ALA A 532 -10.31 6.19 29.17
CA ALA A 532 -11.00 7.39 29.63
C ALA A 532 -11.59 8.19 28.47
N TYR A 533 -12.66 8.91 28.76
CA TYR A 533 -13.24 9.86 27.83
C TYR A 533 -13.69 11.14 28.52
N GLY A 534 -13.75 12.21 27.73
CA GLY A 534 -14.24 13.51 28.18
C GLY A 534 -14.32 14.52 27.05
N TRP A 535 -15.03 15.61 27.30
CA TRP A 535 -15.18 16.69 26.34
C TRP A 535 -14.05 17.71 26.50
N ARG A 536 -13.24 17.87 25.44
CA ARG A 536 -12.22 18.91 25.38
C ARG A 536 -12.86 20.29 25.23
N ASP A 537 -13.89 20.37 24.42
CA ASP A 537 -14.75 21.53 24.20
C ASP A 537 -16.19 21.06 23.91
N ARG A 538 -17.11 21.98 23.58
CA ARG A 538 -18.53 21.64 23.38
C ARG A 538 -18.81 20.66 22.26
N GLN A 539 -17.87 20.47 21.32
CA GLN A 539 -18.05 19.66 20.12
C GLN A 539 -16.95 18.60 19.92
N THR A 540 -15.89 18.63 20.71
CA THR A 540 -14.75 17.73 20.56
C THR A 540 -14.69 16.77 21.72
N LEU A 541 -15.09 15.52 21.46
CA LEU A 541 -14.92 14.39 22.37
C LEU A 541 -13.48 13.89 22.28
N MET A 542 -12.92 13.55 23.42
CA MET A 542 -11.62 12.93 23.56
C MET A 542 -11.77 11.54 24.14
N LEU A 543 -11.10 10.57 23.55
CA LEU A 543 -11.00 9.17 23.98
C LEU A 543 -9.52 8.85 24.18
N THR A 544 -9.14 8.25 25.29
CA THR A 544 -7.72 7.98 25.58
C THR A 544 -7.54 6.62 26.23
N LEU A 545 -6.44 5.98 25.87
CA LEU A 545 -5.96 4.79 26.55
C LEU A 545 -5.26 5.24 27.85
N GLY A 546 -5.99 5.13 28.98
CA GLY A 546 -5.59 5.70 30.26
C GLY A 546 -5.95 7.20 30.40
N ALA A 547 -6.41 7.60 31.59
CA ALA A 547 -6.80 8.99 31.87
C ALA A 547 -5.64 9.98 31.75
N ASN A 548 -4.43 9.54 32.15
CA ASN A 548 -3.24 10.42 32.10
C ASN A 548 -2.82 10.78 30.68
N THR A 549 -3.15 9.95 29.69
CA THR A 549 -2.91 10.20 28.26
C THR A 549 -3.60 11.47 27.78
N ALA A 550 -4.71 11.86 28.42
CA ALA A 550 -5.43 13.09 28.09
C ALA A 550 -4.60 14.37 28.28
N SER A 551 -3.56 14.32 29.10
CA SER A 551 -2.64 15.45 29.28
C SER A 551 -1.87 15.82 28.01
N ALA A 552 -1.78 14.91 27.03
CA ALA A 552 -1.20 15.20 25.72
C ALA A 552 -2.07 16.12 24.85
N PHE A 553 -3.37 16.22 25.15
CA PHE A 553 -4.34 17.00 24.40
C PHE A 553 -4.80 18.26 25.17
N ILE A 554 -4.56 18.33 26.48
CA ILE A 554 -5.01 19.40 27.37
C ILE A 554 -3.86 19.81 28.31
N PRO A 555 -3.40 21.07 28.26
CA PRO A 555 -3.78 22.14 27.33
C PRO A 555 -3.45 21.83 25.88
N ILE A 556 -3.67 22.77 24.95
CA ILE A 556 -3.23 22.64 23.54
C ILE A 556 -1.73 22.31 23.53
N PRO A 557 -1.33 21.22 22.87
CA PRO A 557 0.08 20.81 22.83
C PRO A 557 0.93 21.87 22.13
N LYS A 558 2.17 22.06 22.62
CA LYS A 558 3.14 22.98 22.04
C LYS A 558 4.49 22.28 21.94
N PRO A 559 4.99 22.03 20.71
CA PRO A 559 4.33 22.27 19.43
C PRO A 559 3.20 21.25 19.17
N ALA A 560 2.18 21.69 18.43
CA ALA A 560 1.17 20.80 17.89
C ALA A 560 1.67 20.10 16.61
N LEU A 561 0.98 19.03 16.17
CA LEU A 561 1.33 18.31 14.93
C LEU A 561 1.30 19.26 13.71
N ALA A 562 0.31 20.14 13.63
CA ALA A 562 0.23 21.17 12.59
C ALA A 562 1.44 22.13 12.56
N GLU A 563 2.17 22.26 13.66
CA GLU A 563 3.35 23.12 13.78
C GLU A 563 4.68 22.34 13.54
N SER A 564 4.63 21.01 13.54
CA SER A 564 5.79 20.15 13.27
C SER A 564 6.34 20.43 11.88
N GLU A 565 7.63 20.76 11.77
CA GLU A 565 8.31 20.99 10.51
C GLU A 565 8.20 19.76 9.60
N MET A 566 8.47 18.58 10.15
CA MET A 566 8.40 17.30 9.43
C MET A 566 7.01 17.05 8.84
N PHE A 567 5.94 17.34 9.59
CA PHE A 567 4.57 17.18 9.10
C PHE A 567 4.24 18.23 8.05
N ARG A 568 4.58 19.51 8.28
CA ARG A 568 4.35 20.60 7.31
C ARG A 568 5.07 20.36 6.00
N ASP A 569 6.30 19.87 6.04
CA ASP A 569 7.06 19.51 4.84
C ASP A 569 6.39 18.40 4.06
N ALA A 570 5.88 17.38 4.78
CA ALA A 570 5.18 16.27 4.16
C ALA A 570 3.90 16.69 3.44
N ILE A 571 3.12 17.63 4.03
CA ILE A 571 1.83 18.05 3.46
C ILE A 571 1.91 19.26 2.51
N SER A 572 3.09 19.89 2.35
CA SER A 572 3.24 21.19 1.67
C SER A 572 2.65 21.26 0.25
N ASP A 573 2.75 20.16 -0.50
CA ASP A 573 2.26 20.07 -1.88
C ASP A 573 1.14 19.02 -2.05
N MET A 574 0.48 18.63 -0.93
CA MET A 574 -0.63 17.70 -0.99
C MET A 574 -1.90 18.39 -1.52
N PRO A 575 -2.75 17.66 -2.25
CA PRO A 575 -3.97 18.22 -2.81
C PRO A 575 -4.90 18.77 -1.71
N GLN A 576 -5.60 19.86 -2.04
CA GLN A 576 -6.61 20.48 -1.22
C GLN A 576 -7.84 20.81 -2.09
N PRO A 577 -9.07 20.46 -1.67
CA PRO A 577 -9.42 19.70 -0.47
C PRO A 577 -9.02 18.22 -0.56
N ASN A 578 -8.85 17.58 0.60
CA ASN A 578 -8.59 16.15 0.71
C ASN A 578 -9.44 15.51 1.82
N PHE A 579 -9.40 14.18 1.93
CA PHE A 579 -10.19 13.42 2.91
C PHE A 579 -9.54 13.27 4.28
N GLY A 580 -8.35 13.84 4.48
CA GLY A 580 -7.55 13.72 5.68
C GLY A 580 -6.16 13.19 5.39
N TYR A 581 -5.42 12.86 6.44
CA TYR A 581 -4.01 12.46 6.37
C TYR A 581 -3.79 11.14 7.12
N PHE A 582 -3.06 10.24 6.48
CA PHE A 582 -2.38 9.15 7.17
C PHE A 582 -0.90 9.54 7.29
N TYR A 583 -0.46 9.88 8.49
CA TYR A 583 0.90 10.32 8.78
C TYR A 583 1.64 9.29 9.61
N LEU A 584 2.89 9.02 9.26
CA LEU A 584 3.82 8.20 10.03
C LEU A 584 5.14 8.96 10.25
N ASN A 585 5.62 8.96 11.47
CA ASN A 585 6.97 9.42 11.80
C ASN A 585 7.94 8.25 11.62
N VAL A 586 8.40 8.05 10.37
CA VAL A 586 9.19 6.87 9.99
C VAL A 586 10.50 6.80 10.75
N ASN A 587 11.13 7.94 11.03
CA ASN A 587 12.36 8.01 11.82
C ASN A 587 12.19 7.40 13.22
N VAL A 588 11.13 7.82 13.93
CA VAL A 588 10.90 7.36 15.30
C VAL A 588 10.49 5.88 15.32
N ILE A 589 9.63 5.47 14.39
CA ILE A 589 9.21 4.07 14.26
C ILE A 589 10.42 3.17 13.95
N ALA A 590 11.25 3.57 12.98
CA ALA A 590 12.45 2.81 12.62
C ALA A 590 13.44 2.66 13.80
N LYS A 591 13.61 3.71 14.61
CA LYS A 591 14.40 3.64 15.85
C LYS A 591 13.85 2.62 16.82
N GLN A 592 12.54 2.62 17.06
CA GLN A 592 11.91 1.67 17.98
C GLN A 592 12.05 0.22 17.48
N VAL A 593 11.73 -0.01 16.21
CA VAL A 593 11.84 -1.35 15.59
C VAL A 593 13.29 -1.86 15.62
N ALA A 594 14.26 -1.01 15.29
CA ALA A 594 15.68 -1.38 15.33
C ALA A 594 16.15 -1.69 16.76
N THR A 595 15.70 -0.91 17.74
CA THR A 595 16.03 -1.15 19.16
C THR A 595 15.43 -2.46 19.66
N LEU A 596 14.15 -2.73 19.36
CA LEU A 596 13.49 -3.98 19.73
C LEU A 596 14.11 -5.20 19.02
N GLY A 597 14.39 -5.08 17.73
CA GLY A 597 15.08 -6.13 16.97
C GLY A 597 16.45 -6.45 17.56
N PHE A 598 17.25 -5.42 17.90
CA PHE A 598 18.54 -5.62 18.51
C PHE A 598 18.44 -6.31 19.89
N LEU A 599 17.44 -5.95 20.70
CA LEU A 599 17.19 -6.59 22.00
C LEU A 599 16.84 -8.08 21.85
N LEU A 600 16.00 -8.42 20.88
CA LEU A 600 15.62 -9.81 20.60
C LEU A 600 16.80 -10.63 20.08
N PHE A 601 17.66 -10.06 19.22
CA PHE A 601 18.89 -10.71 18.78
C PHE A 601 19.93 -10.85 19.91
N ALA A 602 20.09 -9.84 20.74
CA ALA A 602 21.02 -9.87 21.87
C ALA A 602 20.60 -10.89 22.95
N SER A 603 19.31 -11.12 23.12
CA SER A 603 18.80 -12.13 24.07
C SER A 603 19.01 -13.58 23.60
N ASN A 604 19.14 -13.80 22.29
CA ASN A 604 19.40 -15.12 21.69
C ASN A 604 20.89 -15.39 21.41
N SER A 605 21.78 -14.43 21.66
CA SER A 605 23.22 -14.63 21.54
C SER A 605 23.82 -14.90 22.92
N ASP A 606 24.77 -15.85 23.01
CA ASP A 606 25.56 -16.18 24.24
C ASP A 606 26.46 -15.03 24.75
N ILE A 607 26.13 -13.78 24.42
CA ILE A 607 26.79 -12.59 24.89
C ILE A 607 26.30 -12.36 26.34
N PRO A 608 27.14 -12.46 27.36
CA PRO A 608 26.72 -12.25 28.74
C PRO A 608 26.12 -10.84 28.87
N PRO A 609 24.93 -10.71 29.50
CA PRO A 609 24.32 -9.41 29.70
C PRO A 609 25.29 -8.49 30.48
N SER A 610 25.60 -7.34 29.89
CA SER A 610 26.37 -6.32 30.60
C SER A 610 25.64 -6.00 31.91
N GLN A 611 26.37 -6.02 33.03
CA GLN A 611 25.81 -5.82 34.38
C GLN A 611 25.21 -4.41 34.60
N ASP A 612 25.32 -3.55 33.62
CA ASP A 612 24.79 -2.19 33.69
C ASP A 612 23.41 -2.11 33.03
N LYS A 613 22.37 -2.28 33.85
CA LYS A 613 20.96 -2.21 33.44
C LYS A 613 20.52 -0.83 32.93
N SER A 614 21.41 0.18 32.94
CA SER A 614 21.13 1.55 32.53
C SER A 614 21.51 1.85 31.06
N SER A 615 22.26 0.99 30.38
CA SER A 615 22.66 1.21 28.99
C SER A 615 21.62 0.68 28.03
N GLN A 616 20.84 1.58 27.46
CA GLN A 616 20.03 1.23 26.26
C GLN A 616 20.98 0.64 25.20
N PRO A 617 20.52 -0.41 24.45
CA PRO A 617 21.34 -1.00 23.41
C PRO A 617 21.67 0.05 22.34
N VAL A 618 22.97 0.25 22.13
CA VAL A 618 23.44 1.22 21.13
C VAL A 618 23.37 0.58 19.76
N LEU A 619 22.48 1.11 18.92
CA LEU A 619 22.40 0.70 17.50
C LEU A 619 23.74 0.95 16.81
N PRO A 620 24.18 0.05 15.90
CA PRO A 620 25.35 0.28 15.05
C PRO A 620 25.26 1.63 14.32
N ASP A 621 26.37 2.34 14.25
CA ASP A 621 26.42 3.70 13.67
C ASP A 621 25.91 3.76 12.24
N GLU A 622 26.10 2.72 11.44
CA GLU A 622 25.60 2.63 10.06
C GLU A 622 24.07 2.58 10.03
N ILE A 623 23.45 1.76 10.87
CA ILE A 623 21.99 1.67 10.98
C ILE A 623 21.44 3.00 11.49
N LYS A 624 22.07 3.59 12.49
CA LYS A 624 21.69 4.89 13.03
C LYS A 624 21.72 5.99 11.96
N LYS A 625 22.78 6.06 11.17
CA LYS A 625 22.91 7.02 10.06
C LYS A 625 21.77 6.87 9.04
N VAL A 626 21.41 5.64 8.68
CA VAL A 626 20.28 5.39 7.76
C VAL A 626 18.97 5.85 8.38
N ILE A 627 18.71 5.49 9.63
CA ILE A 627 17.49 5.87 10.34
C ILE A 627 17.38 7.38 10.52
N ASP A 628 18.47 8.07 10.86
CA ASP A 628 18.48 9.52 11.09
C ASP A 628 18.15 10.32 9.80
N ARG A 629 18.31 9.72 8.62
CA ARG A 629 17.92 10.29 7.34
C ARG A 629 16.42 10.13 7.04
N LEU A 630 15.73 9.21 7.69
CA LEU A 630 14.30 9.02 7.48
C LEU A 630 13.51 10.19 8.07
N GLY A 631 12.53 10.66 7.34
CA GLY A 631 11.62 11.73 7.72
C GLY A 631 10.23 11.22 8.10
N GLY A 632 9.22 12.05 7.87
CA GLY A 632 7.82 11.66 7.95
C GLY A 632 7.33 11.10 6.63
N ALA A 633 6.35 10.19 6.68
CA ALA A 633 5.59 9.77 5.52
C ALA A 633 4.14 10.25 5.66
N VAL A 634 3.57 10.74 4.57
CA VAL A 634 2.17 11.15 4.50
C VAL A 634 1.51 10.55 3.29
N PHE A 635 0.34 10.00 3.51
CA PHE A 635 -0.54 9.53 2.46
C PHE A 635 -1.87 10.30 2.52
N VAL A 636 -2.35 10.73 1.35
CA VAL A 636 -3.52 11.60 1.21
C VAL A 636 -4.38 11.13 0.06
N TYR A 637 -5.68 11.25 0.22
CA TYR A 637 -6.66 11.05 -0.86
C TYR A 637 -7.37 12.33 -1.21
N SER A 638 -7.65 12.48 -2.49
CA SER A 638 -8.54 13.51 -3.01
C SER A 638 -9.35 12.97 -4.18
N GLU A 639 -10.44 13.62 -4.49
CA GLU A 639 -11.30 13.25 -5.62
C GLU A 639 -11.74 14.50 -6.36
N THR A 640 -11.79 14.37 -7.67
CA THR A 640 -12.38 15.34 -8.59
C THR A 640 -13.52 14.66 -9.34
N SER A 641 -14.22 15.37 -10.22
CA SER A 641 -15.31 14.78 -11.01
C SER A 641 -14.84 13.71 -12.02
N ASP A 642 -13.54 13.72 -12.38
CA ASP A 642 -12.99 12.86 -13.43
C ASP A 642 -12.05 11.76 -12.87
N ARG A 643 -11.57 11.89 -11.63
CA ARG A 643 -10.62 10.94 -11.06
C ARG A 643 -10.59 10.91 -9.55
N PHE A 644 -10.13 9.80 -9.05
CA PHE A 644 -9.62 9.62 -7.71
C PHE A 644 -8.09 9.75 -7.74
N GLN A 645 -7.54 10.52 -6.80
CA GLN A 645 -6.10 10.77 -6.70
C GLN A 645 -5.59 10.37 -5.32
N SER A 646 -4.47 9.66 -5.29
CA SER A 646 -3.71 9.39 -4.07
C SER A 646 -2.31 9.98 -4.18
N ASP A 647 -1.86 10.60 -3.12
CA ASP A 647 -0.55 11.23 -3.01
C ASP A 647 0.20 10.65 -1.81
N LEU A 648 1.43 10.25 -2.03
CA LEU A 648 2.36 9.77 -1.02
C LEU A 648 3.59 10.68 -0.99
N PHE A 649 4.00 11.09 0.18
CA PHE A 649 5.30 11.69 0.43
C PHE A 649 6.09 10.83 1.40
N PHE A 650 7.36 10.64 1.12
CA PHE A 650 8.32 9.99 2.00
C PHE A 650 9.50 10.91 2.21
N GLY A 651 9.63 11.46 3.40
CA GLY A 651 10.66 12.41 3.78
C GLY A 651 12.04 11.75 3.86
N LEU A 652 13.02 12.37 3.23
CA LEU A 652 14.42 12.01 3.32
C LEU A 652 15.21 13.27 3.68
N LYS A 653 15.94 13.21 4.79
CA LYS A 653 16.86 14.28 5.20
C LYS A 653 18.17 14.14 4.41
N PRO A 654 18.77 15.25 4.00
CA PRO A 654 20.06 15.25 3.30
C PRO A 654 21.18 14.62 4.12
#